data_a1cf487e62c0d6da136decb7ee50d988
#
_entry.id   a1cf487e62c0d6da136decb7ee50d988
#
_cell.length_a   1.000
_cell.length_b   1.000
_cell.length_c   1.000
_cell.angle_alpha   90.00
_cell.angle_beta   90.00
_cell.angle_gamma   90.00
#
_symmetry.space_group_name_H-M   'P 1'
#
loop_
_entity.id
_entity.type
_entity.pdbx_description
1 polymer ?
#
loop_
_entity_poly.entity_id
_entity_poly.type
_entity_poly.pdbx_seq_one_letter_code
_entity_poly.pdbx_strand_id
1 'polypeptide(L)'
;INPYLAFETLGALSDLPAEKVRANYIKAVGKGMLKVMSKMGISTFQSYCGAQIFDGIGLSSSLVERYFTGTATMIEGVDLDEIAAETTERHQRAYANENARLDTGGAYAWRAEGEAHAWSPNTVANLQHAVRGNLPDKYRAFAAGVNDQSRRLLTIRGLFEFKPAGVAIPLEEVEPASEIVKRFTTGAMSFGSISREAHTTLAIAMNRMGGKSNTGEGGEERDRFKPLPNGDSMRSAIKQVASGRFGVTTEYLVNADEVQIKIAQGAKPGEGGQLPGHKVDRHIASVRHSTPGVGLISPPPHHDIYSIEDLAQLVFDLKNVNETARVSVKLVSEVGVGTVAAGVVKARADHVTISGYEGGTGASPLTSLTHAGSPWEIGLAETQQTLVLNRLRGRVAVQADGGLRTGRDVAVAAMLGADEFGFATAPLIAAGCIMMRKCHLNTCPVGIATQDPVLRARFTGAPEHVINYFFFIAEELREIMASIGIRRVEEMIGRTDLLDTRTVVEHWKARGIDLSRLLYAPRTAQGVARFNSERQDHGLANVFDRDLIAAAEPALNRGTPVHIERDVRNVHRSVGTMLSGQVARRFGHEGLPQDSIFVRLKGTAGQSFGAFLAHGVTLELSGDGNDYVGKGLSGGRVIVRQPESANRDPAQNIVVGNTVLYGAIAGEAYFEGVAGERFAVRNSGAVAVVEGAGDHCCEYMTGGVVCVLGPVGRNFAAGMSGGIAYVLDEDGTFESRCNMAMVSLEPVVEEEMLSEREYGHGGDLETSGLVEIMSNLGSGDADRLKALIA
;
A
#
# COMPACT_ATOMS: atom_id res chain seq x y z
N ILE A 1 -23.33 19.93 -20.16
CA ILE A 1 -24.69 19.53 -20.54
C ILE A 1 -25.64 19.92 -19.40
N ASN A 2 -26.72 20.65 -19.71
CA ASN A 2 -27.71 21.00 -18.73
C ASN A 2 -28.72 19.84 -18.60
N PRO A 3 -28.98 19.28 -17.41
CA PRO A 3 -29.82 18.10 -17.21
C PRO A 3 -31.30 18.46 -17.01
N TYR A 4 -31.85 19.43 -17.74
CA TYR A 4 -33.23 19.92 -17.55
C TYR A 4 -34.28 18.83 -17.74
N LEU A 5 -34.13 17.92 -18.71
CA LEU A 5 -35.04 16.78 -18.89
C LEU A 5 -35.03 15.83 -17.68
N ALA A 6 -33.87 15.62 -17.08
CA ALA A 6 -33.76 14.83 -15.84
C ALA A 6 -34.52 15.53 -14.70
N PHE A 7 -34.45 16.85 -14.59
CA PHE A 7 -35.19 17.61 -13.58
C PHE A 7 -36.70 17.50 -13.76
N GLU A 8 -37.21 17.60 -14.98
CA GLU A 8 -38.65 17.40 -15.28
C GLU A 8 -39.10 15.99 -14.94
N THR A 9 -38.36 14.97 -15.42
CA THR A 9 -38.69 13.56 -15.18
C THR A 9 -38.72 13.24 -13.68
N LEU A 10 -37.73 13.69 -12.93
CA LEU A 10 -37.66 13.45 -11.49
C LEU A 10 -38.78 14.15 -10.73
N GLY A 11 -39.19 15.35 -11.17
CA GLY A 11 -40.31 16.06 -10.59
C GLY A 11 -41.64 15.33 -10.78
N ALA A 12 -41.80 14.59 -11.90
CA ALA A 12 -42.99 13.79 -12.19
C ALA A 12 -43.02 12.44 -11.46
N LEU A 13 -41.86 11.89 -11.06
CA LEU A 13 -41.72 10.58 -10.43
C LEU A 13 -41.63 10.60 -8.89
N SER A 14 -41.67 11.76 -8.26
CA SER A 14 -41.41 11.90 -6.83
C SER A 14 -42.54 12.63 -6.10
N ASP A 15 -42.92 12.10 -4.95
CA ASP A 15 -43.85 12.74 -4.00
C ASP A 15 -43.19 13.90 -3.21
N LEU A 16 -41.92 14.15 -3.40
CA LEU A 16 -41.18 15.23 -2.75
C LEU A 16 -41.35 16.56 -3.52
N PRO A 17 -41.27 17.71 -2.85
CA PRO A 17 -41.28 19.02 -3.52
C PRO A 17 -40.19 19.11 -4.60
N ALA A 18 -40.52 19.63 -5.77
CA ALA A 18 -39.66 19.68 -6.96
C ALA A 18 -38.28 20.33 -6.67
N GLU A 19 -38.22 21.37 -5.83
CA GLU A 19 -36.96 22.01 -5.39
C GLU A 19 -36.08 21.06 -4.61
N LYS A 20 -36.65 20.25 -3.70
CA LYS A 20 -35.91 19.26 -2.92
C LYS A 20 -35.36 18.12 -3.79
N VAL A 21 -36.15 17.69 -4.76
CA VAL A 21 -35.74 16.67 -5.75
C VAL A 21 -34.57 17.19 -6.57
N ARG A 22 -34.65 18.42 -7.07
CA ARG A 22 -33.58 19.08 -7.84
C ARG A 22 -32.31 19.22 -7.01
N ALA A 23 -32.41 19.72 -5.78
CA ALA A 23 -31.28 19.86 -4.86
C ALA A 23 -30.61 18.52 -4.56
N ASN A 24 -31.40 17.45 -4.33
CA ASN A 24 -30.90 16.10 -4.11
C ASN A 24 -30.17 15.56 -5.34
N TYR A 25 -30.69 15.78 -6.54
CA TYR A 25 -30.05 15.37 -7.78
C TYR A 25 -28.71 16.09 -7.98
N ILE A 26 -28.67 17.42 -7.84
CA ILE A 26 -27.43 18.20 -7.95
C ILE A 26 -26.38 17.70 -6.94
N LYS A 27 -26.80 17.48 -5.68
CA LYS A 27 -25.92 16.95 -4.62
C LYS A 27 -25.40 15.55 -4.97
N ALA A 28 -26.23 14.68 -5.55
CA ALA A 28 -25.84 13.33 -5.95
C ALA A 28 -24.84 13.34 -7.09
N VAL A 29 -25.08 14.15 -8.13
CA VAL A 29 -24.15 14.33 -9.26
C VAL A 29 -22.82 14.91 -8.79
N GLY A 30 -22.85 15.95 -7.95
CA GLY A 30 -21.64 16.55 -7.38
C GLY A 30 -20.81 15.54 -6.56
N LYS A 31 -21.47 14.77 -5.70
CA LYS A 31 -20.79 13.70 -4.93
C LYS A 31 -20.22 12.61 -5.84
N GLY A 32 -20.96 12.21 -6.88
CA GLY A 32 -20.46 11.22 -7.85
C GLY A 32 -19.23 11.72 -8.59
N MET A 33 -19.24 12.94 -9.06
CA MET A 33 -18.11 13.56 -9.74
C MET A 33 -16.88 13.68 -8.84
N LEU A 34 -17.04 14.19 -7.61
CA LEU A 34 -15.96 14.26 -6.63
C LEU A 34 -15.39 12.86 -6.32
N LYS A 35 -16.22 11.83 -6.27
CA LYS A 35 -15.78 10.45 -6.07
C LYS A 35 -14.93 9.95 -7.24
N VAL A 36 -15.32 10.23 -8.49
CA VAL A 36 -14.51 9.86 -9.67
C VAL A 36 -13.19 10.62 -9.68
N MET A 37 -13.20 11.93 -9.41
CA MET A 37 -11.98 12.73 -9.31
C MET A 37 -11.03 12.17 -8.23
N SER A 38 -11.57 11.82 -7.05
CA SER A 38 -10.80 11.21 -5.95
C SER A 38 -10.17 9.88 -6.38
N LYS A 39 -10.92 9.00 -7.08
CA LYS A 39 -10.39 7.73 -7.60
C LYS A 39 -9.23 7.91 -8.58
N MET A 40 -9.26 8.97 -9.36
CA MET A 40 -8.24 9.31 -10.36
C MET A 40 -7.10 10.16 -9.79
N GLY A 41 -7.16 10.56 -8.51
CA GLY A 41 -6.17 11.43 -7.90
C GLY A 41 -6.20 12.87 -8.43
N ILE A 42 -7.34 13.32 -8.97
CA ILE A 42 -7.52 14.66 -9.53
C ILE A 42 -8.15 15.59 -8.47
N SER A 43 -7.47 16.68 -8.13
CA SER A 43 -7.89 17.60 -7.06
C SER A 43 -8.68 18.81 -7.56
N THR A 44 -8.62 19.15 -8.85
CA THR A 44 -9.31 20.33 -9.41
C THR A 44 -10.24 19.94 -10.56
N PHE A 45 -11.39 20.61 -10.65
CA PHE A 45 -12.36 20.37 -11.72
C PHE A 45 -11.78 20.67 -13.11
N GLN A 46 -10.96 21.70 -13.22
CA GLN A 46 -10.32 22.06 -14.50
C GLN A 46 -9.40 20.96 -15.02
N SER A 47 -8.65 20.31 -14.13
CA SER A 47 -7.80 19.17 -14.49
C SER A 47 -8.61 17.91 -14.85
N TYR A 48 -9.84 17.80 -14.36
CA TYR A 48 -10.76 16.71 -14.72
C TYR A 48 -11.37 16.90 -16.11
N CYS A 49 -11.69 18.16 -16.51
CA CYS A 49 -12.28 18.44 -17.82
C CYS A 49 -11.29 18.10 -18.95
N GLY A 50 -11.67 17.17 -19.81
CA GLY A 50 -10.86 16.71 -20.94
C GLY A 50 -9.66 15.85 -20.56
N ALA A 51 -9.60 15.39 -19.31
CA ALA A 51 -8.53 14.50 -18.85
C ALA A 51 -8.61 13.14 -19.56
N GLN A 52 -7.46 12.65 -20.05
CA GLN A 52 -7.32 11.32 -20.65
C GLN A 52 -6.97 10.30 -19.56
N ILE A 53 -7.93 10.01 -18.69
CA ILE A 53 -7.79 9.14 -17.52
C ILE A 53 -8.50 7.80 -17.68
N PHE A 54 -9.12 7.56 -18.82
CA PHE A 54 -9.87 6.35 -19.12
C PHE A 54 -9.12 5.49 -20.13
N ASP A 55 -9.19 4.18 -19.95
CA ASP A 55 -8.65 3.19 -20.87
C ASP A 55 -9.81 2.55 -21.65
N GLY A 56 -9.62 2.38 -22.94
CA GLY A 56 -10.54 1.60 -23.77
C GLY A 56 -10.21 0.12 -23.63
N ILE A 57 -11.14 -0.68 -23.09
CA ILE A 57 -10.99 -2.12 -22.98
C ILE A 57 -12.11 -2.80 -23.76
N GLY A 58 -11.76 -3.52 -24.83
CA GLY A 58 -12.73 -4.21 -25.66
C GLY A 58 -13.54 -3.27 -26.57
N LEU A 59 -12.95 -2.15 -26.98
CA LEU A 59 -13.47 -1.25 -28.02
C LEU A 59 -12.58 -1.32 -29.26
N SER A 60 -13.17 -1.25 -30.46
CA SER A 60 -12.37 -1.22 -31.70
C SER A 60 -11.53 0.06 -31.78
N SER A 61 -10.34 -0.03 -32.38
CA SER A 61 -9.48 1.14 -32.61
C SER A 61 -10.19 2.18 -33.48
N SER A 62 -11.03 1.79 -34.45
CA SER A 62 -11.79 2.70 -35.30
C SER A 62 -12.78 3.55 -34.50
N LEU A 63 -13.46 2.95 -33.54
CA LEU A 63 -14.38 3.63 -32.62
C LEU A 63 -13.61 4.61 -31.71
N VAL A 64 -12.49 4.14 -31.14
CA VAL A 64 -11.67 4.96 -30.24
C VAL A 64 -11.07 6.16 -30.97
N GLU A 65 -10.48 5.97 -32.14
CA GLU A 65 -9.91 7.08 -32.93
C GLU A 65 -10.97 8.11 -33.31
N ARG A 66 -12.19 7.68 -33.61
CA ARG A 66 -13.25 8.59 -34.07
C ARG A 66 -13.92 9.35 -32.93
N TYR A 67 -14.14 8.75 -31.77
CA TYR A 67 -14.96 9.32 -30.70
C TYR A 67 -14.20 9.59 -29.41
N PHE A 68 -13.06 8.94 -29.19
CA PHE A 68 -12.23 9.01 -27.99
C PHE A 68 -10.77 9.19 -28.33
N THR A 69 -10.46 10.03 -29.30
CA THR A 69 -9.11 10.27 -29.82
C THR A 69 -8.09 10.45 -28.72
N GLY A 70 -7.01 9.66 -28.75
CA GLY A 70 -5.94 9.68 -27.75
C GLY A 70 -6.18 8.79 -26.53
N THR A 71 -7.36 8.13 -26.40
CA THR A 71 -7.58 7.12 -25.37
C THR A 71 -6.80 5.84 -25.70
N ALA A 72 -6.04 5.33 -24.72
CA ALA A 72 -5.29 4.10 -24.90
C ALA A 72 -6.21 2.87 -24.94
N THR A 73 -5.88 1.88 -25.75
CA THR A 73 -6.56 0.58 -25.80
C THR A 73 -5.54 -0.55 -26.04
N MET A 74 -5.62 -1.60 -25.23
CA MET A 74 -4.80 -2.80 -25.35
C MET A 74 -5.58 -4.02 -25.90
N ILE A 75 -6.90 -3.94 -25.89
CA ILE A 75 -7.78 -5.02 -26.29
C ILE A 75 -8.82 -4.46 -27.26
N GLU A 76 -8.76 -4.91 -28.53
CA GLU A 76 -9.82 -4.61 -29.50
C GLU A 76 -11.12 -5.33 -29.15
N GLY A 77 -12.23 -4.84 -29.63
CA GLY A 77 -13.53 -5.45 -29.32
C GLY A 77 -14.65 -4.88 -30.14
N VAL A 78 -15.72 -4.49 -29.46
CA VAL A 78 -16.99 -4.03 -30.07
C VAL A 78 -16.82 -2.70 -30.80
N ASP A 79 -17.58 -2.55 -31.90
CA ASP A 79 -17.73 -1.31 -32.65
C ASP A 79 -19.11 -0.68 -32.42
N LEU A 80 -19.44 0.34 -33.18
CA LEU A 80 -20.66 1.11 -33.06
C LEU A 80 -21.93 0.28 -33.31
N ASP A 81 -21.84 -0.70 -34.21
CA ASP A 81 -22.96 -1.57 -34.54
C ASP A 81 -23.39 -2.48 -33.37
N GLU A 82 -22.41 -3.03 -32.62
CA GLU A 82 -22.69 -3.83 -31.43
C GLU A 82 -23.21 -2.96 -30.28
N ILE A 83 -22.74 -1.71 -30.13
CA ILE A 83 -23.26 -0.76 -29.14
C ILE A 83 -24.71 -0.37 -29.47
N ALA A 84 -25.02 -0.16 -30.75
CA ALA A 84 -26.35 0.13 -31.22
C ALA A 84 -27.31 -1.05 -30.99
N ALA A 85 -26.85 -2.27 -31.30
CA ALA A 85 -27.63 -3.50 -31.07
C ALA A 85 -27.95 -3.70 -29.57
N GLU A 86 -26.93 -3.49 -28.67
CA GLU A 86 -27.11 -3.58 -27.23
C GLU A 86 -28.13 -2.52 -26.70
N THR A 87 -28.05 -1.30 -27.22
CA THR A 87 -28.96 -0.22 -26.86
C THR A 87 -30.37 -0.54 -27.30
N THR A 88 -30.54 -1.09 -28.52
CA THR A 88 -31.83 -1.51 -29.08
C THR A 88 -32.42 -2.64 -28.23
N GLU A 89 -31.63 -3.65 -27.87
CA GLU A 89 -32.08 -4.74 -27.00
C GLU A 89 -32.56 -4.25 -25.64
N ARG A 90 -31.79 -3.35 -24.99
CA ARG A 90 -32.23 -2.74 -23.73
C ARG A 90 -33.56 -1.98 -23.88
N HIS A 91 -33.71 -1.22 -24.95
CA HIS A 91 -34.92 -0.50 -25.24
C HIS A 91 -36.12 -1.47 -25.44
N GLN A 92 -35.97 -2.50 -26.27
CA GLN A 92 -37.00 -3.52 -26.49
C GLN A 92 -37.39 -4.22 -25.18
N ARG A 93 -36.43 -4.62 -24.34
CA ARG A 93 -36.69 -5.20 -23.02
C ARG A 93 -37.44 -4.27 -22.08
N ALA A 94 -37.15 -2.97 -22.10
CA ALA A 94 -37.81 -1.98 -21.25
C ALA A 94 -39.28 -1.79 -21.60
N TYR A 95 -39.66 -1.96 -22.88
CA TYR A 95 -41.04 -1.76 -23.36
C TYR A 95 -41.81 -3.07 -23.61
N ALA A 96 -41.17 -4.24 -23.51
CA ALA A 96 -41.83 -5.52 -23.77
C ALA A 96 -42.76 -6.01 -22.64
N ASN A 97 -42.61 -5.48 -21.42
CA ASN A 97 -43.35 -5.90 -20.24
C ASN A 97 -43.84 -4.70 -19.43
N GLU A 98 -45.15 -4.50 -19.32
CA GLU A 98 -45.75 -3.46 -18.49
C GLU A 98 -45.47 -3.61 -16.97
N ASN A 99 -45.06 -4.80 -16.53
CA ASN A 99 -44.74 -5.14 -15.14
C ASN A 99 -43.29 -5.58 -14.96
N ALA A 100 -42.35 -5.00 -15.70
CA ALA A 100 -40.95 -5.35 -15.60
C ALA A 100 -40.40 -5.09 -14.18
N ARG A 101 -40.03 -6.13 -13.44
CA ARG A 101 -39.27 -6.01 -12.21
C ARG A 101 -37.87 -5.52 -12.56
N LEU A 102 -37.35 -4.63 -11.73
CA LEU A 102 -35.91 -4.25 -11.82
C LEU A 102 -35.03 -5.49 -11.69
N ASP A 103 -33.93 -5.50 -12.42
CA ASP A 103 -32.93 -6.56 -12.32
C ASP A 103 -32.49 -6.72 -10.86
N THR A 104 -32.26 -7.98 -10.44
CA THR A 104 -31.85 -8.29 -9.05
C THR A 104 -30.53 -7.61 -8.68
N GLY A 105 -29.73 -7.21 -9.66
CA GLY A 105 -28.40 -6.64 -9.48
C GLY A 105 -27.41 -7.69 -8.94
N GLY A 106 -26.55 -7.30 -8.01
CA GLY A 106 -25.59 -8.25 -7.41
C GLY A 106 -24.16 -8.04 -7.85
N ALA A 107 -23.82 -6.92 -8.52
CA ALA A 107 -22.47 -6.64 -8.99
C ALA A 107 -21.39 -6.75 -7.90
N TYR A 108 -21.70 -6.35 -6.67
CA TYR A 108 -20.74 -6.38 -5.56
C TYR A 108 -20.84 -7.63 -4.68
N ALA A 109 -22.05 -8.08 -4.38
CA ALA A 109 -22.31 -9.27 -3.58
C ALA A 109 -23.24 -10.20 -4.35
N TRP A 110 -22.94 -11.49 -4.34
CA TRP A 110 -23.77 -12.49 -5.01
C TRP A 110 -25.24 -12.42 -4.55
N ARG A 111 -26.16 -12.52 -5.50
CA ARG A 111 -27.59 -12.64 -5.29
C ARG A 111 -28.15 -13.76 -6.17
N ALA A 112 -29.16 -14.47 -5.67
CA ALA A 112 -29.89 -15.43 -6.47
C ALA A 112 -30.52 -14.67 -7.67
N GLU A 113 -30.42 -15.24 -8.86
CA GLU A 113 -30.90 -14.64 -10.12
C GLU A 113 -30.27 -13.28 -10.48
N GLY A 114 -29.17 -12.90 -9.80
CA GLY A 114 -28.38 -11.70 -10.07
C GLY A 114 -27.21 -11.95 -11.01
N GLU A 115 -26.28 -11.00 -11.02
CA GLU A 115 -25.08 -11.09 -11.84
C GLU A 115 -24.21 -12.31 -11.50
N ALA A 116 -23.52 -12.83 -12.50
CA ALA A 116 -22.64 -13.97 -12.34
C ALA A 116 -21.35 -13.58 -11.57
N HIS A 117 -20.94 -14.44 -10.65
CA HIS A 117 -19.73 -14.29 -9.86
C HIS A 117 -18.87 -15.56 -9.91
N ALA A 118 -17.56 -15.40 -9.97
CA ALA A 118 -16.60 -16.50 -9.75
C ALA A 118 -16.71 -17.06 -8.32
N TRP A 119 -17.04 -16.21 -7.35
CA TRP A 119 -17.34 -16.57 -5.97
C TRP A 119 -18.85 -16.71 -5.76
N SER A 120 -19.40 -17.88 -6.07
CA SER A 120 -20.77 -18.27 -5.77
C SER A 120 -20.84 -19.09 -4.47
N PRO A 121 -22.02 -19.28 -3.87
CA PRO A 121 -22.14 -20.18 -2.70
C PRO A 121 -21.55 -21.58 -2.94
N ASN A 122 -21.71 -22.12 -4.14
CA ASN A 122 -21.16 -23.43 -4.52
C ASN A 122 -19.63 -23.43 -4.57
N THR A 123 -18.99 -22.44 -5.19
CA THR A 123 -17.53 -22.36 -5.27
C THR A 123 -16.93 -22.11 -3.90
N VAL A 124 -17.54 -21.27 -3.05
CA VAL A 124 -17.14 -21.05 -1.67
C VAL A 124 -17.24 -22.35 -0.85
N ALA A 125 -18.37 -23.05 -0.91
CA ALA A 125 -18.59 -24.30 -0.17
C ALA A 125 -17.60 -25.40 -0.61
N ASN A 126 -17.43 -25.60 -1.92
CA ASN A 126 -16.51 -26.62 -2.44
C ASN A 126 -15.07 -26.35 -1.98
N LEU A 127 -14.61 -25.08 -2.02
CA LEU A 127 -13.28 -24.73 -1.55
C LEU A 127 -13.12 -25.01 -0.05
N GLN A 128 -14.09 -24.59 0.79
CA GLN A 128 -14.02 -24.79 2.23
C GLN A 128 -14.05 -26.29 2.60
N HIS A 129 -14.88 -27.10 1.94
CA HIS A 129 -14.88 -28.55 2.12
C HIS A 129 -13.55 -29.18 1.67
N ALA A 130 -13.01 -28.75 0.53
CA ALA A 130 -11.73 -29.23 0.02
C ALA A 130 -10.61 -29.04 1.04
N VAL A 131 -10.46 -27.81 1.55
CA VAL A 131 -9.31 -27.46 2.41
C VAL A 131 -9.44 -28.00 3.83
N ARG A 132 -10.66 -28.08 4.39
CA ARG A 132 -10.90 -28.60 5.73
C ARG A 132 -10.72 -30.13 5.80
N GLY A 133 -11.18 -30.83 4.78
CA GLY A 133 -11.09 -32.29 4.71
C GLY A 133 -9.90 -32.83 3.93
N ASN A 134 -9.07 -31.94 3.37
CA ASN A 134 -8.00 -32.29 2.41
C ASN A 134 -8.53 -33.19 1.27
N LEU A 135 -9.62 -32.75 0.60
CA LEU A 135 -10.39 -33.52 -0.39
C LEU A 135 -10.10 -33.00 -1.82
N PRO A 136 -9.21 -33.66 -2.59
CA PRO A 136 -8.87 -33.25 -3.95
C PRO A 136 -10.08 -33.14 -4.90
N ASP A 137 -11.06 -34.04 -4.81
CA ASP A 137 -12.25 -34.01 -5.67
C ASP A 137 -13.12 -32.76 -5.44
N LYS A 138 -13.19 -32.28 -4.19
CA LYS A 138 -13.88 -31.02 -3.89
C LYS A 138 -13.12 -29.81 -4.42
N TYR A 139 -11.78 -29.87 -4.41
CA TYR A 139 -10.96 -28.85 -5.05
C TYR A 139 -11.17 -28.85 -6.57
N ARG A 140 -11.15 -30.03 -7.22
CA ARG A 140 -11.44 -30.12 -8.66
C ARG A 140 -12.81 -29.56 -9.02
N ALA A 141 -13.83 -29.83 -8.20
CA ALA A 141 -15.17 -29.23 -8.40
C ALA A 141 -15.16 -27.71 -8.24
N PHE A 142 -14.38 -27.17 -7.30
CA PHE A 142 -14.17 -25.73 -7.16
C PHE A 142 -13.45 -25.15 -8.38
N ALA A 143 -12.32 -25.73 -8.77
CA ALA A 143 -11.52 -25.27 -9.90
C ALA A 143 -12.32 -25.32 -11.22
N ALA A 144 -13.06 -26.40 -11.47
CA ALA A 144 -13.94 -26.49 -12.63
C ALA A 144 -14.99 -25.38 -12.66
N GLY A 145 -15.63 -25.09 -11.50
CA GLY A 145 -16.64 -24.03 -11.39
C GLY A 145 -16.09 -22.62 -11.60
N VAL A 146 -14.81 -22.39 -11.35
CA VAL A 146 -14.11 -21.11 -11.58
C VAL A 146 -13.55 -21.02 -13.01
N ASN A 147 -12.98 -22.12 -13.51
CA ASN A 147 -12.23 -22.15 -14.77
C ASN A 147 -13.14 -22.30 -16.00
N ASP A 148 -14.33 -22.91 -15.87
CA ASP A 148 -15.30 -23.02 -16.96
C ASP A 148 -16.03 -21.71 -17.19
N GLN A 149 -15.47 -20.89 -18.05
CA GLN A 149 -16.04 -19.62 -18.46
C GLN A 149 -16.59 -19.64 -19.90
N SER A 150 -16.81 -20.83 -20.47
CA SER A 150 -17.29 -21.00 -21.86
C SER A 150 -18.63 -20.30 -22.12
N ARG A 151 -19.53 -20.29 -21.13
CA ARG A 151 -20.85 -19.65 -21.21
C ARG A 151 -20.98 -18.34 -20.45
N ARG A 152 -20.12 -18.09 -19.47
CA ARG A 152 -20.16 -16.92 -18.59
C ARG A 152 -18.76 -16.35 -18.43
N LEU A 153 -18.37 -15.50 -19.37
CA LEU A 153 -17.08 -14.81 -19.34
C LEU A 153 -17.01 -13.85 -18.15
N LEU A 154 -16.09 -14.07 -17.25
CA LEU A 154 -15.88 -13.26 -16.06
C LEU A 154 -14.53 -12.57 -16.04
N THR A 155 -13.54 -13.09 -16.78
CA THR A 155 -12.15 -12.60 -16.76
C THR A 155 -11.52 -12.72 -18.14
N ILE A 156 -10.52 -11.87 -18.43
CA ILE A 156 -9.74 -11.94 -19.68
C ILE A 156 -9.07 -13.32 -19.81
N ARG A 157 -8.47 -13.85 -18.73
CA ARG A 157 -7.84 -15.16 -18.73
C ARG A 157 -8.78 -16.34 -19.02
N GLY A 158 -10.08 -16.13 -18.87
CA GLY A 158 -11.11 -17.08 -19.29
C GLY A 158 -11.16 -17.27 -20.82
N LEU A 159 -10.63 -16.33 -21.60
CA LEU A 159 -10.57 -16.37 -23.07
C LEU A 159 -9.39 -17.18 -23.62
N PHE A 160 -8.47 -17.66 -22.78
CA PHE A 160 -7.29 -18.38 -23.24
C PHE A 160 -7.47 -19.90 -23.22
N GLU A 161 -6.75 -20.57 -24.13
CA GLU A 161 -6.49 -22.00 -24.11
C GLU A 161 -4.97 -22.22 -24.14
N PHE A 162 -4.50 -23.34 -23.55
CA PHE A 162 -3.09 -23.67 -23.57
C PHE A 162 -2.70 -24.45 -24.82
N LYS A 163 -1.60 -24.03 -25.45
CA LYS A 163 -0.94 -24.76 -26.52
C LYS A 163 0.17 -25.64 -25.95
N PRO A 164 0.38 -26.85 -26.46
CA PRO A 164 1.49 -27.66 -26.03
C PRO A 164 2.84 -27.02 -26.42
N ALA A 165 3.76 -26.95 -25.46
CA ALA A 165 5.17 -26.59 -25.72
C ALA A 165 5.96 -27.77 -26.30
N GLY A 166 5.49 -28.99 -26.02
CA GLY A 166 6.08 -30.25 -26.45
C GLY A 166 5.12 -31.42 -26.26
N VAL A 167 5.65 -32.64 -26.25
CA VAL A 167 4.86 -33.83 -25.88
C VAL A 167 4.57 -33.81 -24.40
N ALA A 168 3.35 -34.19 -23.97
CA ALA A 168 2.99 -34.36 -22.57
C ALA A 168 4.01 -35.28 -21.84
N ILE A 169 4.36 -34.89 -20.63
CA ILE A 169 5.34 -35.59 -19.79
C ILE A 169 4.68 -36.21 -18.54
N PRO A 170 5.29 -37.20 -17.91
CA PRO A 170 4.85 -37.71 -16.63
C PRO A 170 4.88 -36.63 -15.53
N LEU A 171 3.91 -36.67 -14.61
CA LEU A 171 3.80 -35.68 -13.52
C LEU A 171 5.04 -35.66 -12.62
N GLU A 172 5.73 -36.80 -12.51
CA GLU A 172 6.95 -36.98 -11.71
C GLU A 172 8.15 -36.21 -12.28
N GLU A 173 8.12 -35.85 -13.56
CA GLU A 173 9.15 -35.04 -14.20
C GLU A 173 8.97 -33.55 -14.01
N VAL A 174 7.78 -33.13 -13.53
CA VAL A 174 7.49 -31.72 -13.20
C VAL A 174 7.99 -31.40 -11.79
N GLU A 175 8.54 -30.21 -11.62
CA GLU A 175 9.04 -29.77 -10.32
C GLU A 175 7.99 -29.97 -9.21
N PRO A 176 8.43 -30.32 -7.97
CA PRO A 176 7.50 -30.69 -6.90
C PRO A 176 6.69 -29.48 -6.43
N ALA A 177 5.46 -29.74 -5.96
CA ALA A 177 4.58 -28.72 -5.41
C ALA A 177 5.23 -27.91 -4.27
N SER A 178 6.12 -28.52 -3.47
CA SER A 178 6.88 -27.87 -2.41
C SER A 178 7.83 -26.77 -2.90
N GLU A 179 8.27 -26.81 -4.15
CA GLU A 179 9.07 -25.72 -4.76
C GLU A 179 8.16 -24.65 -5.37
N ILE A 180 7.04 -25.04 -5.96
CA ILE A 180 6.07 -24.13 -6.55
C ILE A 180 5.45 -23.19 -5.50
N VAL A 181 5.06 -23.72 -4.32
CA VAL A 181 4.41 -22.93 -3.26
C VAL A 181 5.31 -21.82 -2.72
N LYS A 182 6.62 -21.89 -2.88
CA LYS A 182 7.56 -20.82 -2.49
C LYS A 182 7.40 -19.56 -3.33
N ARG A 183 6.75 -19.64 -4.50
CA ARG A 183 6.41 -18.50 -5.37
C ARG A 183 5.09 -17.83 -4.98
N PHE A 184 4.38 -18.37 -4.00
CA PHE A 184 3.08 -17.85 -3.58
C PHE A 184 3.22 -16.87 -2.42
N THR A 185 2.44 -15.80 -2.50
CA THR A 185 2.37 -14.78 -1.46
C THR A 185 0.91 -14.52 -1.07
N THR A 186 0.67 -14.08 0.16
CA THR A 186 -0.64 -13.48 0.46
C THR A 186 -0.65 -12.03 0.03
N GLY A 187 -1.82 -11.54 -0.39
CA GLY A 187 -2.03 -10.13 -0.65
C GLY A 187 -1.83 -9.28 0.61
N ALA A 188 -1.55 -8.00 0.44
CA ALA A 188 -1.35 -7.03 1.51
C ALA A 188 -2.66 -6.72 2.24
N MET A 189 -2.97 -7.48 3.27
CA MET A 189 -4.15 -7.33 4.11
C MET A 189 -3.72 -6.81 5.49
N SER A 190 -3.98 -5.53 5.79
CA SER A 190 -3.46 -4.89 6.98
C SER A 190 -4.10 -5.41 8.27
N PHE A 191 -3.28 -5.51 9.33
CA PHE A 191 -3.78 -5.67 10.69
C PHE A 191 -4.65 -4.46 11.07
N GLY A 192 -5.85 -4.73 11.52
CA GLY A 192 -6.91 -3.74 11.73
C GLY A 192 -7.98 -3.76 10.62
N SER A 193 -7.64 -4.03 9.35
CA SER A 193 -8.65 -4.36 8.34
C SER A 193 -9.19 -5.78 8.51
N ILE A 194 -8.31 -6.73 8.84
CA ILE A 194 -8.65 -8.08 9.29
C ILE A 194 -8.23 -8.28 10.75
N SER A 195 -8.80 -9.30 11.39
CA SER A 195 -8.51 -9.65 12.79
C SER A 195 -7.09 -10.20 12.97
N ARG A 196 -6.58 -10.16 14.20
CA ARG A 196 -5.29 -10.75 14.57
C ARG A 196 -5.25 -12.24 14.24
N GLU A 197 -6.32 -12.95 14.56
CA GLU A 197 -6.46 -14.38 14.33
C GLU A 197 -6.30 -14.74 12.86
N ALA A 198 -7.01 -14.05 11.98
CA ALA A 198 -6.89 -14.26 10.53
C ALA A 198 -5.50 -13.90 10.02
N HIS A 199 -4.94 -12.77 10.47
CA HIS A 199 -3.64 -12.29 10.04
C HIS A 199 -2.50 -13.24 10.45
N THR A 200 -2.50 -13.73 11.70
CA THR A 200 -1.49 -14.67 12.19
C THR A 200 -1.63 -16.06 11.58
N THR A 201 -2.86 -16.54 11.35
CA THR A 201 -3.12 -17.80 10.64
C THR A 201 -2.49 -17.83 9.26
N LEU A 202 -2.66 -16.74 8.49
CA LEU A 202 -2.02 -16.61 7.17
C LEU A 202 -0.49 -16.61 7.28
N ALA A 203 0.08 -15.88 8.25
CA ALA A 203 1.52 -15.82 8.42
C ALA A 203 2.12 -17.18 8.78
N ILE A 204 1.52 -17.91 9.73
CA ILE A 204 1.96 -19.26 10.11
C ILE A 204 1.89 -20.21 8.92
N ALA A 205 0.78 -20.21 8.17
CA ALA A 205 0.61 -21.07 7.01
C ALA A 205 1.71 -20.84 5.96
N MET A 206 1.93 -19.55 5.60
CA MET A 206 2.93 -19.21 4.59
C MET A 206 4.35 -19.55 5.05
N ASN A 207 4.68 -19.27 6.31
CA ASN A 207 6.01 -19.62 6.85
C ASN A 207 6.27 -21.13 6.85
N ARG A 208 5.27 -21.95 7.22
CA ARG A 208 5.40 -23.43 7.22
C ARG A 208 5.65 -24.00 5.82
N MET A 209 5.08 -23.40 4.77
CA MET A 209 5.25 -23.90 3.40
C MET A 209 6.37 -23.20 2.61
N GLY A 210 7.05 -22.23 3.22
CA GLY A 210 8.13 -21.47 2.55
C GLY A 210 7.64 -20.35 1.59
N GLY A 211 6.35 -20.06 1.59
CA GLY A 211 5.77 -18.89 0.94
C GLY A 211 5.90 -17.63 1.79
N LYS A 212 5.26 -16.52 1.39
CA LYS A 212 5.38 -15.24 2.09
C LYS A 212 4.02 -14.62 2.39
N SER A 213 3.78 -14.22 3.64
CA SER A 213 2.65 -13.37 4.00
C SER A 213 3.05 -11.89 4.03
N ASN A 214 2.09 -10.99 3.80
CA ASN A 214 2.29 -9.55 3.75
C ASN A 214 1.53 -8.87 4.89
N THR A 215 2.20 -7.99 5.63
CA THR A 215 1.59 -7.23 6.74
C THR A 215 0.48 -6.28 6.30
N GLY A 216 0.50 -5.83 5.02
CA GLY A 216 -0.21 -4.61 4.64
C GLY A 216 0.36 -3.38 5.37
N GLU A 217 -0.31 -2.23 5.23
CA GLU A 217 0.16 -0.93 5.71
C GLU A 217 -0.07 -0.66 7.22
N GLY A 218 -0.40 -1.67 8.00
CA GLY A 218 -0.84 -1.51 9.40
C GLY A 218 0.24 -1.72 10.46
N GLY A 219 1.49 -1.89 10.10
CA GLY A 219 2.53 -2.33 11.04
C GLY A 219 2.35 -3.80 11.42
N GLU A 220 3.08 -4.25 12.42
CA GLU A 220 3.01 -5.61 12.98
C GLU A 220 3.35 -5.60 14.47
N GLU A 221 2.65 -6.40 15.24
CA GLU A 221 2.85 -6.54 16.67
C GLU A 221 4.23 -7.15 16.99
N ARG A 222 4.94 -6.60 17.98
CA ARG A 222 6.31 -7.01 18.34
C ARG A 222 6.40 -8.46 18.84
N ASP A 223 5.36 -8.97 19.51
CA ASP A 223 5.33 -10.35 20.00
C ASP A 223 5.39 -11.38 18.85
N ARG A 224 4.98 -10.99 17.64
CA ARG A 224 5.01 -11.82 16.43
C ARG A 224 6.42 -12.06 15.87
N PHE A 225 7.38 -11.25 16.27
CA PHE A 225 8.78 -11.42 15.85
C PHE A 225 9.48 -12.58 16.57
N LYS A 226 8.88 -13.09 17.65
CA LYS A 226 9.38 -14.25 18.39
C LYS A 226 8.64 -15.51 17.98
N PRO A 227 9.35 -16.62 17.72
CA PRO A 227 8.72 -17.92 17.47
C PRO A 227 7.83 -18.36 18.63
N LEU A 228 6.74 -19.06 18.31
CA LEU A 228 5.90 -19.74 19.30
C LEU A 228 6.64 -20.93 19.92
N PRO A 229 6.20 -21.44 21.09
CA PRO A 229 6.81 -22.61 21.75
C PRO A 229 6.85 -23.89 20.89
N ASN A 230 5.94 -24.03 19.94
CA ASN A 230 5.91 -25.13 18.96
C ASN A 230 6.83 -24.91 17.74
N GLY A 231 7.57 -23.82 17.69
CA GLY A 231 8.46 -23.45 16.59
C GLY A 231 7.81 -22.66 15.45
N ASP A 232 6.49 -22.44 15.48
CA ASP A 232 5.82 -21.64 14.47
C ASP A 232 6.20 -20.17 14.55
N SER A 233 6.27 -19.51 13.39
CA SER A 233 6.46 -18.06 13.29
C SER A 233 5.17 -17.38 12.87
N MET A 234 4.74 -16.41 13.68
CA MET A 234 3.62 -15.52 13.35
C MET A 234 4.08 -14.29 12.52
N ARG A 235 5.37 -14.13 12.30
CA ARG A 235 5.95 -13.02 11.57
C ARG A 235 5.57 -13.06 10.09
N SER A 236 5.05 -11.97 9.55
CA SER A 236 4.87 -11.84 8.11
C SER A 236 6.22 -11.59 7.43
N ALA A 237 6.53 -12.33 6.37
CA ALA A 237 7.80 -12.21 5.65
C ALA A 237 7.91 -10.87 4.91
N ILE A 238 6.81 -10.36 4.35
CA ILE A 238 6.76 -9.09 3.62
C ILE A 238 6.25 -7.99 4.56
N LYS A 239 7.06 -6.94 4.73
CA LYS A 239 6.71 -5.73 5.49
C LYS A 239 6.35 -4.60 4.53
N GLN A 240 5.10 -4.14 4.56
CA GLN A 240 4.68 -3.06 3.66
C GLN A 240 4.99 -1.68 4.25
N VAL A 241 5.48 -0.78 3.42
CA VAL A 241 5.76 0.64 3.70
C VAL A 241 4.88 1.47 2.77
N ALA A 242 3.84 2.09 3.32
CA ALA A 242 2.93 2.97 2.60
C ALA A 242 3.19 4.43 2.94
N SER A 243 2.54 5.37 2.26
CA SER A 243 2.71 6.81 2.49
C SER A 243 2.35 7.23 3.93
N GLY A 244 1.42 6.52 4.59
CA GLY A 244 1.03 6.77 5.98
C GLY A 244 2.10 6.38 7.00
N ARG A 245 3.07 5.55 6.63
CA ARG A 245 4.19 5.08 7.49
C ARG A 245 3.75 4.47 8.82
N PHE A 246 2.52 3.97 8.94
CA PHE A 246 1.98 3.42 10.18
C PHE A 246 2.77 2.21 10.68
N GLY A 247 3.35 2.33 11.87
CA GLY A 247 4.11 1.26 12.51
C GLY A 247 5.43 0.88 11.85
N VAL A 248 5.99 1.73 10.97
CA VAL A 248 7.25 1.48 10.27
C VAL A 248 8.43 1.86 11.16
N THR A 249 8.73 1.02 12.14
CA THR A 249 9.91 1.16 13.01
C THR A 249 11.14 0.47 12.41
N THR A 250 12.33 0.77 12.93
CA THR A 250 13.55 0.05 12.54
C THR A 250 13.46 -1.44 12.89
N GLU A 251 12.87 -1.79 14.04
CA GLU A 251 12.63 -3.19 14.42
C GLU A 251 11.70 -3.90 13.44
N TYR A 252 10.62 -3.23 12.97
CA TYR A 252 9.74 -3.75 11.93
C TYR A 252 10.51 -4.07 10.65
N LEU A 253 11.36 -3.15 10.20
CA LEU A 253 12.12 -3.30 8.95
C LEU A 253 13.18 -4.40 9.01
N VAL A 254 13.89 -4.54 10.13
CA VAL A 254 14.94 -5.58 10.25
C VAL A 254 14.36 -7.00 10.37
N ASN A 255 13.08 -7.12 10.72
CA ASN A 255 12.35 -8.38 10.76
C ASN A 255 11.68 -8.75 9.42
N ALA A 256 12.00 -8.06 8.32
CA ALA A 256 11.50 -8.34 6.99
C ALA A 256 12.44 -9.28 6.22
N ASP A 257 11.87 -10.22 5.46
CA ASP A 257 12.56 -10.91 4.36
C ASP A 257 12.39 -10.11 3.05
N GLU A 258 11.31 -9.33 2.96
CA GLU A 258 11.02 -8.39 1.90
C GLU A 258 10.35 -7.14 2.44
N VAL A 259 10.80 -5.96 2.01
CA VAL A 259 10.16 -4.68 2.29
C VAL A 259 9.46 -4.20 1.04
N GLN A 260 8.14 -3.96 1.13
CA GLN A 260 7.33 -3.55 -0.02
C GLN A 260 6.90 -2.09 0.08
N ILE A 261 7.40 -1.25 -0.81
CA ILE A 261 6.94 0.13 -1.00
C ILE A 261 5.59 0.10 -1.73
N LYS A 262 4.53 0.58 -1.08
CA LYS A 262 3.20 0.64 -1.67
C LYS A 262 3.00 2.00 -2.34
N ILE A 263 2.98 2.02 -3.67
CA ILE A 263 2.62 3.23 -4.43
C ILE A 263 1.10 3.39 -4.49
N ALA A 264 0.36 2.31 -4.84
CA ALA A 264 -1.09 2.33 -4.94
C ALA A 264 -1.68 0.93 -4.70
N GLN A 265 -3.00 0.82 -4.76
CA GLN A 265 -3.73 -0.45 -4.68
C GLN A 265 -4.78 -0.54 -5.80
N GLY A 266 -4.97 -1.74 -6.37
CA GLY A 266 -5.68 -1.97 -7.64
C GLY A 266 -7.08 -1.38 -7.72
N ALA A 267 -7.92 -1.53 -6.70
CA ALA A 267 -9.31 -1.09 -6.72
C ALA A 267 -9.51 0.43 -6.57
N LYS A 268 -8.53 1.15 -6.05
CA LYS A 268 -8.63 2.60 -5.79
C LYS A 268 -7.26 3.30 -5.89
N PRO A 269 -6.70 3.37 -7.09
CA PRO A 269 -5.35 3.88 -7.31
C PRO A 269 -5.18 5.33 -6.85
N GLY A 270 -6.16 6.20 -7.05
CA GLY A 270 -6.10 7.61 -6.67
C GLY A 270 -6.46 7.91 -5.20
N GLU A 271 -7.25 7.05 -4.53
CA GLU A 271 -7.68 7.27 -3.13
C GLU A 271 -6.69 6.72 -2.10
N GLY A 272 -6.01 5.62 -2.43
CA GLY A 272 -5.06 4.94 -1.54
C GLY A 272 -5.70 4.17 -0.40
N GLY A 273 -4.93 3.95 0.69
CA GLY A 273 -5.32 3.18 1.86
C GLY A 273 -6.22 3.95 2.82
N GLN A 274 -7.14 3.23 3.46
CA GLN A 274 -8.03 3.78 4.49
C GLN A 274 -8.38 2.72 5.51
N LEU A 275 -8.38 3.10 6.80
CA LEU A 275 -8.97 2.33 7.88
C LEU A 275 -9.98 3.22 8.62
N PRO A 276 -11.30 2.84 8.66
CA PRO A 276 -12.31 3.64 9.36
C PRO A 276 -12.05 3.69 10.88
N GLY A 277 -12.36 4.82 11.51
CA GLY A 277 -12.11 5.06 12.94
C GLY A 277 -12.70 3.99 13.86
N HIS A 278 -13.91 3.49 13.56
CA HIS A 278 -14.56 2.41 14.33
C HIS A 278 -13.82 1.05 14.31
N LYS A 279 -12.79 0.91 13.47
CA LYS A 279 -11.85 -0.24 13.47
C LYS A 279 -10.52 0.07 14.15
N VAL A 280 -10.27 1.34 14.51
CA VAL A 280 -9.04 1.78 15.17
C VAL A 280 -9.28 1.77 16.68
N ASP A 281 -9.24 0.58 17.29
CA ASP A 281 -9.26 0.43 18.74
C ASP A 281 -7.90 0.82 19.37
N ARG A 282 -7.81 0.80 20.71
CA ARG A 282 -6.57 1.14 21.44
C ARG A 282 -5.39 0.27 20.98
N HIS A 283 -5.61 -0.99 20.72
CA HIS A 283 -4.57 -1.93 20.31
C HIS A 283 -4.08 -1.65 18.88
N ILE A 284 -4.99 -1.48 17.92
CA ILE A 284 -4.65 -1.08 16.55
C ILE A 284 -3.93 0.27 16.52
N ALA A 285 -4.41 1.24 17.32
CA ALA A 285 -3.79 2.55 17.41
C ALA A 285 -2.34 2.47 17.94
N SER A 286 -2.08 1.63 18.95
CA SER A 286 -0.73 1.45 19.48
C SER A 286 0.25 0.86 18.46
N VAL A 287 -0.18 -0.14 17.68
CA VAL A 287 0.65 -0.76 16.63
C VAL A 287 0.92 0.20 15.47
N ARG A 288 -0.05 1.08 15.17
CA ARG A 288 0.05 2.07 14.08
C ARG A 288 0.65 3.40 14.50
N HIS A 289 0.93 3.60 15.78
CA HIS A 289 1.32 4.88 16.36
C HIS A 289 0.35 6.00 15.96
N SER A 290 -0.93 5.83 16.33
CA SER A 290 -2.02 6.73 15.96
C SER A 290 -3.04 6.88 17.10
N THR A 291 -4.03 7.76 16.91
CA THR A 291 -5.06 8.03 17.92
C THR A 291 -6.22 7.06 17.79
N PRO A 292 -6.68 6.40 18.90
CA PRO A 292 -7.84 5.53 18.88
C PRO A 292 -9.10 6.26 18.39
N GLY A 293 -9.95 5.56 17.63
CA GLY A 293 -11.21 6.10 17.11
C GLY A 293 -11.08 7.03 15.90
N VAL A 294 -9.88 7.48 15.57
CA VAL A 294 -9.63 8.36 14.42
C VAL A 294 -9.38 7.54 13.16
N GLY A 295 -10.07 7.90 12.07
CA GLY A 295 -9.87 7.23 10.77
C GLY A 295 -8.49 7.51 10.20
N LEU A 296 -7.84 6.47 9.66
CA LEU A 296 -6.50 6.56 9.12
C LEU A 296 -6.54 6.57 7.59
N ILE A 297 -5.81 7.50 6.97
CA ILE A 297 -5.72 7.68 5.52
C ILE A 297 -4.26 7.60 5.11
N SER A 298 -4.02 6.83 4.05
CA SER A 298 -2.70 6.64 3.42
C SER A 298 -2.85 6.87 1.91
N PRO A 299 -2.85 8.13 1.44
CA PRO A 299 -2.98 8.45 0.01
C PRO A 299 -1.79 7.94 -0.79
N PRO A 300 -1.92 7.74 -2.12
CA PRO A 300 -0.85 7.19 -2.95
C PRO A 300 0.48 7.96 -2.89
N PRO A 301 0.50 9.31 -2.92
CA PRO A 301 1.75 10.05 -2.91
C PRO A 301 2.53 9.87 -1.61
N HIS A 302 3.78 9.42 -1.71
CA HIS A 302 4.75 9.48 -0.63
C HIS A 302 5.41 10.86 -0.64
N HIS A 303 5.58 11.47 0.53
CA HIS A 303 6.19 12.80 0.62
C HIS A 303 7.71 12.80 0.38
N ASP A 304 8.32 11.64 0.24
CA ASP A 304 9.73 11.45 -0.10
C ASP A 304 9.92 10.80 -1.49
N ILE A 305 8.90 10.78 -2.35
CA ILE A 305 8.98 10.25 -3.72
C ILE A 305 8.30 11.21 -4.68
N TYR A 306 9.09 11.96 -5.46
CA TYR A 306 8.64 12.86 -6.52
C TYR A 306 9.24 12.50 -7.89
N SER A 307 10.28 11.64 -7.89
CA SER A 307 10.99 11.19 -9.08
C SER A 307 11.49 9.75 -8.90
N ILE A 308 12.07 9.18 -9.97
CA ILE A 308 12.74 7.87 -9.93
C ILE A 308 13.97 7.92 -8.99
N GLU A 309 14.65 9.05 -8.93
CA GLU A 309 15.83 9.28 -8.08
C GLU A 309 15.45 9.26 -6.60
N ASP A 310 14.30 9.85 -6.23
CA ASP A 310 13.78 9.78 -4.87
C ASP A 310 13.36 8.36 -4.48
N LEU A 311 12.74 7.63 -5.40
CA LEU A 311 12.45 6.20 -5.20
C LEU A 311 13.75 5.40 -5.00
N ALA A 312 14.78 5.69 -5.80
CA ALA A 312 16.09 5.06 -5.64
C ALA A 312 16.72 5.38 -4.28
N GLN A 313 16.50 6.60 -3.75
CA GLN A 313 16.93 6.96 -2.41
C GLN A 313 16.17 6.16 -1.34
N LEU A 314 14.85 6.01 -1.44
CA LEU A 314 14.07 5.20 -0.49
C LEU A 314 14.46 3.72 -0.56
N VAL A 315 14.68 3.17 -1.76
CA VAL A 315 15.21 1.80 -1.93
C VAL A 315 16.56 1.65 -1.23
N PHE A 316 17.45 2.63 -1.41
CA PHE A 316 18.77 2.64 -0.76
C PHE A 316 18.65 2.72 0.77
N ASP A 317 17.77 3.58 1.31
CA ASP A 317 17.52 3.68 2.76
C ASP A 317 17.08 2.34 3.35
N LEU A 318 16.08 1.70 2.73
CA LEU A 318 15.54 0.42 3.19
C LEU A 318 16.59 -0.70 3.12
N LYS A 319 17.43 -0.70 2.09
CA LYS A 319 18.56 -1.64 1.97
C LYS A 319 19.63 -1.37 3.02
N ASN A 320 19.86 -0.12 3.42
CA ASN A 320 20.77 0.18 4.54
C ASN A 320 20.20 -0.31 5.88
N VAL A 321 18.90 -0.15 6.15
CA VAL A 321 18.28 -0.73 7.37
C VAL A 321 18.41 -2.25 7.39
N ASN A 322 18.10 -2.90 6.26
CA ASN A 322 18.10 -4.36 6.14
C ASN A 322 18.67 -4.80 4.80
N GLU A 323 19.98 -5.00 4.77
CA GLU A 323 20.72 -5.36 3.55
C GLU A 323 20.33 -6.72 2.96
N THR A 324 19.77 -7.63 3.77
CA THR A 324 19.37 -8.97 3.32
C THR A 324 17.97 -9.03 2.74
N ALA A 325 17.07 -8.10 3.14
CA ALA A 325 15.70 -8.05 2.62
C ALA A 325 15.67 -7.61 1.16
N ARG A 326 14.81 -8.25 0.36
CA ARG A 326 14.45 -7.71 -0.96
C ARG A 326 13.68 -6.41 -0.80
N VAL A 327 13.84 -5.46 -1.71
CA VAL A 327 12.98 -4.28 -1.79
C VAL A 327 12.04 -4.42 -2.98
N SER A 328 10.76 -4.45 -2.67
CA SER A 328 9.65 -4.58 -3.60
C SER A 328 8.96 -3.23 -3.80
N VAL A 329 8.43 -2.99 -5.00
CA VAL A 329 7.53 -1.85 -5.26
C VAL A 329 6.20 -2.37 -5.78
N LYS A 330 5.10 -2.00 -5.12
CA LYS A 330 3.75 -2.36 -5.56
C LYS A 330 3.14 -1.26 -6.43
N LEU A 331 2.85 -1.63 -7.66
CA LEU A 331 2.16 -0.84 -8.68
C LEU A 331 0.77 -1.40 -8.95
N VAL A 332 -0.04 -0.66 -9.70
CA VAL A 332 -1.36 -1.10 -10.15
C VAL A 332 -1.37 -1.26 -11.66
N SER A 333 -2.24 -2.15 -12.14
CA SER A 333 -2.52 -2.32 -13.56
C SER A 333 -3.27 -1.09 -14.08
N GLU A 334 -2.56 -0.26 -14.81
CA GLU A 334 -3.05 0.93 -15.52
C GLU A 334 -2.18 1.17 -16.75
N VAL A 335 -2.65 1.96 -17.70
CA VAL A 335 -1.88 2.29 -18.90
C VAL A 335 -0.60 3.03 -18.51
N GLY A 336 0.54 2.61 -19.09
CA GLY A 336 1.85 3.16 -18.78
C GLY A 336 2.57 2.49 -17.62
N VAL A 337 1.96 1.50 -16.94
CA VAL A 337 2.58 0.79 -15.81
C VAL A 337 3.90 0.13 -16.19
N GLY A 338 4.05 -0.33 -17.44
CA GLY A 338 5.32 -0.87 -17.94
C GLY A 338 6.46 0.15 -17.91
N THR A 339 6.18 1.42 -18.25
CA THR A 339 7.15 2.52 -18.16
C THR A 339 7.52 2.82 -16.70
N VAL A 340 6.52 2.86 -15.81
CA VAL A 340 6.75 3.05 -14.37
C VAL A 340 7.59 1.90 -13.81
N ALA A 341 7.27 0.64 -14.17
CA ALA A 341 8.04 -0.53 -13.76
C ALA A 341 9.51 -0.48 -14.25
N ALA A 342 9.76 0.00 -15.48
CA ALA A 342 11.12 0.21 -15.97
C ALA A 342 11.88 1.25 -15.12
N GLY A 343 11.21 2.33 -14.71
CA GLY A 343 11.75 3.31 -13.75
C GLY A 343 12.07 2.67 -12.39
N VAL A 344 11.17 1.86 -11.86
CA VAL A 344 11.35 1.13 -10.60
C VAL A 344 12.57 0.19 -10.65
N VAL A 345 12.75 -0.53 -11.76
CA VAL A 345 13.94 -1.39 -11.94
C VAL A 345 15.23 -0.58 -12.03
N LYS A 346 15.20 0.58 -12.70
CA LYS A 346 16.34 1.52 -12.74
C LYS A 346 16.64 2.12 -11.37
N ALA A 347 15.62 2.31 -10.51
CA ALA A 347 15.77 2.68 -9.12
C ALA A 347 16.32 1.54 -8.22
N ARG A 348 16.68 0.40 -8.82
CA ARG A 348 17.27 -0.78 -8.18
C ARG A 348 16.33 -1.56 -7.26
N ALA A 349 15.04 -1.53 -7.47
CA ALA A 349 14.13 -2.45 -6.79
C ALA A 349 14.42 -3.91 -7.21
N ASP A 350 14.34 -4.85 -6.25
CA ASP A 350 14.55 -6.28 -6.50
C ASP A 350 13.29 -6.97 -7.04
N HIS A 351 12.12 -6.38 -6.78
CA HIS A 351 10.83 -6.99 -7.03
C HIS A 351 9.78 -5.92 -7.38
N VAL A 352 8.84 -6.27 -8.27
CA VAL A 352 7.70 -5.43 -8.66
C VAL A 352 6.42 -6.25 -8.59
N THR A 353 5.40 -5.73 -7.90
CA THR A 353 4.04 -6.31 -7.92
C THR A 353 3.13 -5.49 -8.84
N ILE A 354 2.46 -6.15 -9.77
CA ILE A 354 1.40 -5.58 -10.62
C ILE A 354 0.05 -6.04 -10.09
N SER A 355 -0.71 -5.12 -9.51
CA SER A 355 -2.00 -5.40 -8.85
C SER A 355 -3.18 -5.04 -9.75
N GLY A 356 -4.07 -6.00 -10.01
CA GLY A 356 -5.30 -5.76 -10.74
C GLY A 356 -6.39 -5.09 -9.90
N TYR A 357 -7.47 -4.64 -10.55
CA TYR A 357 -8.59 -3.90 -9.94
C TYR A 357 -9.32 -4.64 -8.81
N GLU A 358 -9.22 -5.96 -8.72
CA GLU A 358 -9.81 -6.75 -7.63
C GLU A 358 -9.01 -6.67 -6.31
N GLY A 359 -7.82 -6.07 -6.32
CA GLY A 359 -6.91 -6.01 -5.16
C GLY A 359 -7.18 -4.82 -4.23
N GLY A 360 -7.10 -5.05 -2.90
CA GLY A 360 -6.95 -3.98 -1.91
C GLY A 360 -8.22 -3.30 -1.39
N THR A 361 -9.29 -4.04 -1.04
CA THR A 361 -10.62 -3.47 -0.79
C THR A 361 -11.25 -3.70 0.58
N GLY A 362 -10.63 -4.47 1.48
CA GLY A 362 -11.32 -5.03 2.65
C GLY A 362 -11.93 -4.08 3.67
N ALA A 363 -11.40 -2.87 3.85
CA ALA A 363 -11.84 -1.93 4.89
C ALA A 363 -12.49 -0.64 4.35
N SER A 364 -12.53 -0.45 3.04
CA SER A 364 -12.99 0.78 2.41
C SER A 364 -14.51 0.86 2.26
N PRO A 365 -15.09 2.07 2.22
CA PRO A 365 -16.51 2.24 1.91
C PRO A 365 -16.88 1.60 0.57
N LEU A 366 -18.12 1.12 0.45
CA LEU A 366 -18.60 0.43 -0.76
C LEU A 366 -18.41 1.26 -2.04
N THR A 367 -18.63 2.57 -1.95
CA THR A 367 -18.46 3.52 -3.07
C THR A 367 -17.01 3.65 -3.57
N SER A 368 -16.04 3.19 -2.80
CA SER A 368 -14.61 3.22 -3.17
C SER A 368 -14.11 1.92 -3.80
N LEU A 369 -14.91 0.85 -3.82
CA LEU A 369 -14.44 -0.49 -4.17
C LEU A 369 -14.60 -0.86 -5.65
N THR A 370 -15.27 -0.04 -6.44
CA THR A 370 -15.65 -0.37 -7.82
C THR A 370 -15.32 0.77 -8.78
N HIS A 371 -15.22 0.44 -10.07
CA HIS A 371 -15.12 1.39 -11.18
C HIS A 371 -13.77 2.11 -11.33
N ALA A 372 -12.68 1.57 -10.77
CA ALA A 372 -11.32 2.03 -11.01
C ALA A 372 -10.34 0.86 -11.15
N GLY A 373 -9.18 1.10 -11.75
CA GLY A 373 -8.18 0.09 -12.06
C GLY A 373 -8.54 -0.78 -13.25
N SER A 374 -7.59 -1.55 -13.75
CA SER A 374 -7.75 -2.47 -14.87
C SER A 374 -7.38 -3.91 -14.48
N PRO A 375 -7.75 -4.93 -15.30
CA PRO A 375 -7.34 -6.31 -15.08
C PRO A 375 -5.82 -6.45 -15.02
N TRP A 376 -5.30 -7.30 -14.11
CA TRP A 376 -3.87 -7.51 -13.97
C TRP A 376 -3.21 -8.08 -15.23
N GLU A 377 -3.96 -8.79 -16.05
CA GLU A 377 -3.49 -9.38 -17.30
C GLU A 377 -2.92 -8.31 -18.25
N ILE A 378 -3.56 -7.15 -18.32
CA ILE A 378 -3.14 -6.02 -19.16
C ILE A 378 -1.85 -5.41 -18.63
N GLY A 379 -1.82 -5.01 -17.36
CA GLY A 379 -0.65 -4.37 -16.77
C GLY A 379 0.56 -5.29 -16.68
N LEU A 380 0.34 -6.60 -16.45
CA LEU A 380 1.41 -7.59 -16.42
C LEU A 380 2.04 -7.77 -17.80
N ALA A 381 1.21 -7.91 -18.85
CA ALA A 381 1.71 -8.05 -20.23
C ALA A 381 2.49 -6.80 -20.67
N GLU A 382 1.98 -5.60 -20.41
CA GLU A 382 2.67 -4.34 -20.69
C GLU A 382 4.01 -4.27 -19.95
N THR A 383 4.03 -4.63 -18.66
CA THR A 383 5.24 -4.66 -17.84
C THR A 383 6.28 -5.63 -18.40
N GLN A 384 5.89 -6.85 -18.71
CA GLN A 384 6.76 -7.86 -19.29
C GLN A 384 7.37 -7.38 -20.62
N GLN A 385 6.54 -6.88 -21.54
CA GLN A 385 6.95 -6.37 -22.84
C GLN A 385 7.95 -5.22 -22.69
N THR A 386 7.64 -4.25 -21.85
CA THR A 386 8.49 -3.06 -21.64
C THR A 386 9.83 -3.42 -21.00
N LEU A 387 9.83 -4.29 -19.97
CA LEU A 387 11.07 -4.71 -19.32
C LEU A 387 11.98 -5.54 -20.26
N VAL A 388 11.39 -6.40 -21.10
CA VAL A 388 12.13 -7.18 -22.08
C VAL A 388 12.73 -6.29 -23.16
N LEU A 389 11.94 -5.35 -23.72
CA LEU A 389 12.41 -4.37 -24.73
C LEU A 389 13.59 -3.54 -24.23
N ASN A 390 13.57 -3.16 -22.95
CA ASN A 390 14.62 -2.36 -22.31
C ASN A 390 15.76 -3.19 -21.70
N ARG A 391 15.77 -4.51 -21.83
CA ARG A 391 16.76 -5.44 -21.24
C ARG A 391 16.86 -5.31 -19.71
N LEU A 392 15.74 -5.02 -19.05
CA LEU A 392 15.64 -4.86 -17.61
C LEU A 392 15.03 -6.08 -16.91
N ARG A 393 14.38 -6.97 -17.70
CA ARG A 393 13.58 -8.07 -17.15
C ARG A 393 14.36 -9.06 -16.27
N GLY A 394 15.62 -9.31 -16.60
CA GLY A 394 16.49 -10.19 -15.82
C GLY A 394 16.77 -9.71 -14.41
N ARG A 395 16.72 -8.39 -14.19
CA ARG A 395 17.13 -7.73 -12.95
C ARG A 395 16.06 -7.67 -11.85
N VAL A 396 14.82 -8.06 -12.15
CA VAL A 396 13.67 -7.89 -11.25
C VAL A 396 12.75 -9.09 -11.28
N ALA A 397 12.28 -9.54 -10.11
CA ALA A 397 11.17 -10.47 -10.03
C ALA A 397 9.84 -9.72 -10.20
N VAL A 398 8.91 -10.27 -10.99
CA VAL A 398 7.60 -9.68 -11.25
C VAL A 398 6.52 -10.56 -10.63
N GLN A 399 5.64 -9.96 -9.82
CA GLN A 399 4.50 -10.62 -9.21
C GLN A 399 3.20 -10.09 -9.79
N ALA A 400 2.25 -10.97 -10.02
CA ALA A 400 0.86 -10.61 -10.30
C ALA A 400 -0.02 -10.85 -9.08
N ASP A 401 -0.92 -9.90 -8.77
CA ASP A 401 -2.00 -10.08 -7.80
C ASP A 401 -3.31 -9.44 -8.28
N GLY A 402 -4.42 -9.72 -7.58
CA GLY A 402 -5.72 -9.17 -7.92
C GLY A 402 -6.67 -10.22 -8.51
N GLY A 403 -7.05 -11.21 -7.71
CA GLY A 403 -8.09 -12.15 -8.05
C GLY A 403 -7.61 -13.51 -8.60
N LEU A 404 -6.39 -13.92 -8.31
CA LEU A 404 -5.92 -15.29 -8.57
C LEU A 404 -6.67 -16.30 -7.68
N ARG A 405 -7.08 -17.45 -8.24
CA ARG A 405 -7.95 -18.42 -7.58
C ARG A 405 -7.53 -19.88 -7.75
N THR A 406 -6.96 -20.23 -8.92
CA THR A 406 -6.70 -21.62 -9.34
C THR A 406 -5.30 -21.77 -9.95
N GLY A 407 -4.83 -23.01 -10.14
CA GLY A 407 -3.58 -23.29 -10.82
C GLY A 407 -3.57 -22.82 -12.28
N ARG A 408 -4.76 -22.79 -12.92
CA ARG A 408 -4.92 -22.21 -14.24
C ARG A 408 -4.62 -20.71 -14.27
N ASP A 409 -5.09 -19.95 -13.26
CA ASP A 409 -4.77 -18.52 -13.15
C ASP A 409 -3.26 -18.29 -13.02
N VAL A 410 -2.58 -19.15 -12.26
CA VAL A 410 -1.12 -19.12 -12.10
C VAL A 410 -0.41 -19.40 -13.43
N ALA A 411 -0.84 -20.42 -14.18
CA ALA A 411 -0.26 -20.74 -15.48
C ALA A 411 -0.36 -19.56 -16.47
N VAL A 412 -1.53 -18.92 -16.56
CA VAL A 412 -1.73 -17.73 -17.41
C VAL A 412 -0.86 -16.57 -16.95
N ALA A 413 -0.78 -16.32 -15.64
CA ALA A 413 0.06 -15.25 -15.11
C ALA A 413 1.56 -15.49 -15.40
N ALA A 414 2.05 -16.69 -15.24
CA ALA A 414 3.41 -17.05 -15.62
C ALA A 414 3.66 -16.83 -17.11
N MET A 415 2.78 -17.31 -17.99
CA MET A 415 2.92 -17.12 -19.44
C MET A 415 2.88 -15.66 -19.87
N LEU A 416 2.15 -14.80 -19.13
CA LEU A 416 2.15 -13.35 -19.35
C LEU A 416 3.36 -12.64 -18.70
N GLY A 417 4.17 -13.34 -17.88
CA GLY A 417 5.44 -12.82 -17.40
C GLY A 417 5.62 -12.73 -15.88
N ALA A 418 4.78 -13.34 -15.05
CA ALA A 418 4.97 -13.33 -13.60
C ALA A 418 5.92 -14.42 -13.12
N ASP A 419 6.86 -14.08 -12.21
CA ASP A 419 7.71 -15.01 -11.46
C ASP A 419 7.04 -15.48 -10.16
N GLU A 420 6.21 -14.62 -9.54
CA GLU A 420 5.57 -14.84 -8.25
C GLU A 420 4.07 -14.49 -8.32
N PHE A 421 3.27 -15.03 -7.40
CA PHE A 421 1.79 -14.99 -7.48
C PHE A 421 1.16 -14.64 -6.14
N GLY A 422 0.34 -13.58 -6.12
CA GLY A 422 -0.29 -13.05 -4.92
C GLY A 422 -1.78 -13.38 -4.81
N PHE A 423 -2.20 -13.88 -3.64
CA PHE A 423 -3.58 -14.30 -3.36
C PHE A 423 -4.11 -13.61 -2.09
N ALA A 424 -5.29 -12.98 -2.15
CA ALA A 424 -5.91 -12.36 -0.99
C ALA A 424 -7.25 -13.00 -0.61
N THR A 425 -8.25 -12.92 -1.48
CA THR A 425 -9.61 -13.39 -1.19
C THR A 425 -9.68 -14.91 -1.00
N ALA A 426 -9.01 -15.67 -1.84
CA ALA A 426 -9.08 -17.13 -1.81
C ALA A 426 -8.50 -17.75 -0.52
N PRO A 427 -7.32 -17.34 -0.01
CA PRO A 427 -6.84 -17.80 1.31
C PRO A 427 -7.78 -17.42 2.46
N LEU A 428 -8.44 -16.25 2.41
CA LEU A 428 -9.45 -15.89 3.40
C LEU A 428 -10.68 -16.80 3.34
N ILE A 429 -11.11 -17.21 2.13
CA ILE A 429 -12.21 -18.17 1.97
C ILE A 429 -11.79 -19.54 2.50
N ALA A 430 -10.57 -19.98 2.22
CA ALA A 430 -10.01 -21.20 2.82
C ALA A 430 -10.02 -21.12 4.35
N ALA A 431 -9.73 -19.97 4.95
CA ALA A 431 -9.79 -19.72 6.38
C ALA A 431 -11.23 -19.51 6.93
N GLY A 432 -12.27 -19.55 6.08
CA GLY A 432 -13.67 -19.52 6.53
C GLY A 432 -14.48 -18.28 6.11
N CYS A 433 -13.96 -17.40 5.24
CA CYS A 433 -14.74 -16.25 4.72
C CYS A 433 -15.93 -16.76 3.88
N ILE A 434 -17.12 -16.21 4.13
CA ILE A 434 -18.37 -16.55 3.45
C ILE A 434 -18.77 -15.53 2.38
N MET A 435 -17.89 -14.62 2.00
CA MET A 435 -18.11 -13.59 0.96
C MET A 435 -19.33 -12.68 1.21
N MET A 436 -19.65 -12.39 2.46
CA MET A 436 -20.78 -11.52 2.85
C MET A 436 -20.61 -10.06 2.38
N ARG A 437 -19.38 -9.64 2.04
CA ARG A 437 -19.04 -8.29 1.53
C ARG A 437 -19.41 -7.14 2.48
N LYS A 438 -19.38 -7.37 3.81
CA LYS A 438 -19.59 -6.36 4.86
C LYS A 438 -18.30 -6.03 5.63
N CYS A 439 -17.14 -6.24 4.99
CA CYS A 439 -15.82 -6.08 5.62
C CYS A 439 -15.58 -4.67 6.18
N HIS A 440 -16.14 -3.63 5.53
CA HIS A 440 -16.00 -2.24 5.93
C HIS A 440 -16.82 -1.84 7.16
N LEU A 441 -17.80 -2.64 7.57
CA LEU A 441 -18.74 -2.30 8.66
C LEU A 441 -18.31 -2.83 10.05
N ASN A 442 -17.17 -3.51 10.16
CA ASN A 442 -16.74 -4.15 11.41
C ASN A 442 -17.69 -5.27 11.95
N THR A 443 -18.61 -5.77 11.12
CA THR A 443 -19.68 -6.72 11.47
C THR A 443 -19.49 -8.11 10.85
N CYS A 444 -18.24 -8.50 10.56
CA CYS A 444 -17.95 -9.78 9.92
C CYS A 444 -18.34 -10.95 10.85
N PRO A 445 -19.36 -11.78 10.51
CA PRO A 445 -19.91 -12.77 11.42
C PRO A 445 -18.99 -13.98 11.65
N VAL A 446 -17.95 -14.14 10.81
CA VAL A 446 -16.97 -15.24 10.88
C VAL A 446 -15.62 -14.80 11.45
N GLY A 447 -15.54 -13.62 12.06
CA GLY A 447 -14.36 -13.16 12.79
C GLY A 447 -13.15 -12.76 11.95
N ILE A 448 -13.28 -12.63 10.61
CA ILE A 448 -12.12 -12.31 9.74
C ILE A 448 -11.90 -10.81 9.61
N ALA A 449 -12.92 -10.05 9.19
CA ALA A 449 -12.76 -8.62 8.88
C ALA A 449 -13.45 -7.74 9.93
N THR A 450 -13.14 -7.97 11.20
CA THR A 450 -13.70 -7.27 12.35
C THR A 450 -12.68 -7.13 13.47
N GLN A 451 -12.84 -6.10 14.30
CA GLN A 451 -12.11 -5.90 15.56
C GLN A 451 -12.99 -6.16 16.79
N ASP A 452 -14.29 -6.40 16.58
CA ASP A 452 -15.22 -6.77 17.67
C ASP A 452 -14.79 -8.10 18.32
N PRO A 453 -14.52 -8.13 19.64
CA PRO A 453 -13.98 -9.33 20.30
C PRO A 453 -14.96 -10.50 20.28
N VAL A 454 -16.29 -10.27 20.32
CA VAL A 454 -17.30 -11.32 20.26
C VAL A 454 -17.33 -11.97 18.87
N LEU A 455 -17.20 -11.15 17.83
CA LEU A 455 -17.15 -11.67 16.46
C LEU A 455 -15.80 -12.32 16.15
N ARG A 456 -14.68 -11.77 16.63
CA ARG A 456 -13.34 -12.37 16.49
C ARG A 456 -13.28 -13.79 17.09
N ALA A 457 -13.91 -14.01 18.23
CA ALA A 457 -13.97 -15.34 18.87
C ALA A 457 -14.67 -16.42 18.01
N ARG A 458 -15.38 -16.04 16.94
CA ARG A 458 -16.02 -16.97 15.99
C ARG A 458 -15.10 -17.43 14.86
N PHE A 459 -13.86 -16.94 14.81
CA PHE A 459 -12.91 -17.35 13.79
C PHE A 459 -12.53 -18.83 13.99
N THR A 460 -12.68 -19.62 12.94
CA THR A 460 -12.42 -21.07 12.94
C THR A 460 -11.38 -21.49 11.90
N GLY A 461 -10.71 -20.52 11.27
CA GLY A 461 -9.64 -20.81 10.32
C GLY A 461 -8.42 -21.41 10.99
N ALA A 462 -7.75 -22.31 10.27
CA ALA A 462 -6.50 -22.94 10.70
C ALA A 462 -5.43 -22.79 9.61
N PRO A 463 -4.13 -22.73 9.98
CA PRO A 463 -3.04 -22.68 9.01
C PRO A 463 -3.10 -23.81 7.98
N GLU A 464 -3.51 -25.02 8.42
CA GLU A 464 -3.62 -26.21 7.57
C GLU A 464 -4.63 -26.01 6.42
N HIS A 465 -5.71 -25.27 6.63
CA HIS A 465 -6.69 -24.97 5.58
C HIS A 465 -6.04 -24.14 4.45
N VAL A 466 -5.22 -23.17 4.81
CA VAL A 466 -4.51 -22.30 3.86
C VAL A 466 -3.41 -23.09 3.15
N ILE A 467 -2.66 -23.93 3.87
CA ILE A 467 -1.63 -24.80 3.30
C ILE A 467 -2.24 -25.75 2.29
N ASN A 468 -3.31 -26.45 2.64
CA ASN A 468 -4.02 -27.36 1.73
C ASN A 468 -4.46 -26.65 0.44
N TYR A 469 -5.00 -25.43 0.56
CA TYR A 469 -5.37 -24.62 -0.60
C TYR A 469 -4.20 -24.37 -1.55
N PHE A 470 -3.07 -23.92 -1.05
CA PHE A 470 -1.92 -23.62 -1.90
C PHE A 470 -1.29 -24.88 -2.51
N PHE A 471 -1.28 -25.99 -1.81
CA PHE A 471 -0.83 -27.27 -2.37
C PHE A 471 -1.77 -27.77 -3.46
N PHE A 472 -3.09 -27.61 -3.32
CA PHE A 472 -4.02 -27.93 -4.41
C PHE A 472 -3.79 -27.07 -5.66
N ILE A 473 -3.51 -25.77 -5.51
CA ILE A 473 -3.13 -24.91 -6.64
C ILE A 473 -1.85 -25.38 -7.30
N ALA A 474 -0.85 -25.73 -6.51
CA ALA A 474 0.43 -26.19 -7.02
C ALA A 474 0.29 -27.52 -7.79
N GLU A 475 -0.53 -28.46 -7.30
CA GLU A 475 -0.78 -29.72 -7.99
C GLU A 475 -1.58 -29.50 -9.29
N GLU A 476 -2.63 -28.63 -9.30
CA GLU A 476 -3.33 -28.28 -10.54
C GLU A 476 -2.36 -27.65 -11.55
N LEU A 477 -1.45 -26.78 -11.12
CA LEU A 477 -0.42 -26.19 -11.99
C LEU A 477 0.50 -27.27 -12.55
N ARG A 478 0.93 -28.22 -11.76
CA ARG A 478 1.77 -29.37 -12.18
C ARG A 478 1.06 -30.21 -13.24
N GLU A 479 -0.23 -30.52 -13.04
CA GLU A 479 -1.04 -31.24 -14.04
C GLU A 479 -1.10 -30.46 -15.38
N ILE A 480 -1.28 -29.13 -15.33
CA ILE A 480 -1.24 -28.28 -16.53
C ILE A 480 0.13 -28.34 -17.18
N MET A 481 1.22 -28.14 -16.43
CA MET A 481 2.60 -28.17 -16.92
C MET A 481 2.92 -29.51 -17.56
N ALA A 482 2.55 -30.63 -16.93
CA ALA A 482 2.73 -31.97 -17.47
C ALA A 482 2.01 -32.12 -18.82
N SER A 483 0.77 -31.67 -18.92
CA SER A 483 -0.06 -31.76 -20.12
C SER A 483 0.52 -30.99 -21.33
N ILE A 484 1.23 -29.89 -21.08
CA ILE A 484 1.84 -29.06 -22.15
C ILE A 484 3.33 -29.31 -22.33
N GLY A 485 3.93 -30.25 -21.58
CA GLY A 485 5.34 -30.68 -21.77
C GLY A 485 6.36 -29.74 -21.12
N ILE A 486 6.03 -29.11 -19.98
CA ILE A 486 6.91 -28.18 -19.24
C ILE A 486 7.31 -28.79 -17.91
N ARG A 487 8.60 -28.71 -17.55
CA ARG A 487 9.16 -29.27 -16.32
C ARG A 487 9.28 -28.27 -15.19
N ARG A 488 9.57 -27.01 -15.50
CA ARG A 488 9.80 -25.94 -14.49
C ARG A 488 8.98 -24.70 -14.79
N VAL A 489 8.54 -23.99 -13.77
CA VAL A 489 7.76 -22.74 -13.92
C VAL A 489 8.54 -21.70 -14.74
N GLU A 490 9.88 -21.60 -14.56
CA GLU A 490 10.71 -20.66 -15.33
C GLU A 490 10.61 -20.87 -16.86
N GLU A 491 10.41 -22.12 -17.31
CA GLU A 491 10.28 -22.44 -18.74
C GLU A 491 9.00 -21.84 -19.34
N MET A 492 8.00 -21.59 -18.51
CA MET A 492 6.69 -21.05 -18.87
C MET A 492 6.66 -19.51 -18.83
N ILE A 493 7.53 -18.86 -18.06
CA ILE A 493 7.48 -17.40 -17.83
C ILE A 493 7.71 -16.63 -19.12
N GLY A 494 6.77 -15.73 -19.46
CA GLY A 494 6.81 -14.89 -20.65
C GLY A 494 6.63 -15.65 -21.98
N ARG A 495 6.08 -16.88 -21.92
CA ARG A 495 5.79 -17.72 -23.09
C ARG A 495 4.35 -17.50 -23.57
N THR A 496 4.05 -16.28 -24.02
CA THR A 496 2.71 -15.94 -24.58
C THR A 496 2.36 -16.76 -25.83
N ASP A 497 3.35 -17.33 -26.52
CA ASP A 497 3.17 -18.28 -27.62
C ASP A 497 2.44 -19.57 -27.20
N LEU A 498 2.41 -19.92 -25.92
CA LEU A 498 1.67 -21.06 -25.37
C LEU A 498 0.20 -20.72 -25.03
N LEU A 499 -0.24 -19.49 -25.26
CA LEU A 499 -1.62 -19.06 -25.10
C LEU A 499 -2.29 -18.91 -26.47
N ASP A 500 -3.50 -19.40 -26.59
CA ASP A 500 -4.37 -19.18 -27.74
C ASP A 500 -5.70 -18.59 -27.30
N THR A 501 -6.36 -17.85 -28.17
CA THR A 501 -7.70 -17.35 -27.90
C THR A 501 -8.71 -18.49 -28.14
N ARG A 502 -9.59 -18.70 -27.15
CA ARG A 502 -10.67 -19.72 -27.29
C ARG A 502 -11.56 -19.42 -28.49
N THR A 503 -11.64 -20.37 -29.39
CA THR A 503 -12.50 -20.28 -30.59
C THR A 503 -13.97 -20.55 -30.29
N VAL A 504 -14.30 -21.16 -29.15
CA VAL A 504 -15.64 -21.58 -28.73
C VAL A 504 -16.16 -20.69 -27.61
N VAL A 505 -16.22 -19.39 -27.84
CA VAL A 505 -16.89 -18.47 -26.91
C VAL A 505 -18.24 -18.08 -27.49
N GLU A 506 -19.32 -18.67 -26.98
CA GLU A 506 -20.70 -18.41 -27.41
C GLU A 506 -21.23 -17.07 -26.86
N HIS A 507 -20.46 -15.99 -26.95
CA HIS A 507 -20.90 -14.67 -26.52
C HIS A 507 -20.68 -13.65 -27.61
N TRP A 508 -21.73 -12.93 -27.98
CA TRP A 508 -21.71 -11.99 -29.11
C TRP A 508 -20.65 -10.90 -29.00
N LYS A 509 -20.40 -10.38 -27.79
CA LYS A 509 -19.32 -9.41 -27.53
C LYS A 509 -17.91 -9.98 -27.71
N ALA A 510 -17.74 -11.27 -27.64
CA ALA A 510 -16.42 -11.90 -27.76
C ALA A 510 -15.95 -12.06 -29.22
N ARG A 511 -16.85 -11.91 -30.19
CA ARG A 511 -16.54 -12.12 -31.61
C ARG A 511 -15.51 -11.14 -32.18
N GLY A 512 -15.46 -9.91 -31.65
CA GLY A 512 -14.52 -8.86 -32.08
C GLY A 512 -13.30 -8.69 -31.18
N ILE A 513 -13.15 -9.52 -30.13
CA ILE A 513 -12.03 -9.37 -29.21
C ILE A 513 -10.73 -9.81 -29.88
N ASP A 514 -9.76 -8.89 -29.97
CA ASP A 514 -8.40 -9.17 -30.38
C ASP A 514 -7.43 -8.97 -29.21
N LEU A 515 -6.76 -10.04 -28.82
CA LEU A 515 -5.78 -10.10 -27.73
C LEU A 515 -4.33 -10.07 -28.25
N SER A 516 -4.12 -9.82 -29.52
CA SER A 516 -2.79 -9.88 -30.15
C SER A 516 -1.77 -8.93 -29.50
N ARG A 517 -2.19 -7.72 -29.08
CA ARG A 517 -1.34 -6.77 -28.37
C ARG A 517 -0.95 -7.26 -26.98
N LEU A 518 -1.89 -7.91 -26.27
CA LEU A 518 -1.65 -8.50 -24.96
C LEU A 518 -0.70 -9.70 -25.06
N LEU A 519 -0.82 -10.51 -26.09
CA LEU A 519 0.00 -11.70 -26.34
C LEU A 519 1.30 -11.39 -27.12
N TYR A 520 1.54 -10.11 -27.43
CA TYR A 520 2.73 -9.72 -28.18
C TYR A 520 4.02 -10.08 -27.42
N ALA A 521 4.87 -10.88 -28.04
CA ALA A 521 6.22 -11.17 -27.55
C ALA A 521 7.25 -10.31 -28.29
N PRO A 522 7.97 -9.40 -27.61
CA PRO A 522 8.98 -8.56 -28.25
C PRO A 522 10.05 -9.43 -28.94
N ARG A 523 10.37 -9.12 -30.20
CA ARG A 523 11.52 -9.71 -30.90
C ARG A 523 12.80 -9.08 -30.35
N THR A 524 13.54 -9.85 -29.58
CA THR A 524 14.79 -9.39 -28.95
C THR A 524 15.98 -10.18 -29.46
N ALA A 525 17.19 -9.63 -29.27
CA ALA A 525 18.42 -10.35 -29.53
C ALA A 525 18.53 -11.62 -28.67
N GLN A 526 19.26 -12.62 -29.13
CA GLN A 526 19.53 -13.82 -28.38
C GLN A 526 20.16 -13.49 -27.02
N GLY A 527 19.68 -14.09 -25.93
CA GLY A 527 20.21 -13.90 -24.59
C GLY A 527 19.48 -12.84 -23.75
N VAL A 528 18.42 -12.16 -24.25
CA VAL A 528 17.60 -11.28 -23.41
C VAL A 528 16.71 -12.12 -22.47
N ALA A 529 16.84 -11.88 -21.16
CA ALA A 529 16.08 -12.60 -20.14
C ALA A 529 14.58 -12.33 -20.22
N ARG A 530 13.75 -13.38 -19.97
CA ARG A 530 12.29 -13.30 -19.90
C ARG A 530 11.75 -13.41 -18.48
N PHE A 531 12.61 -13.75 -17.52
CA PHE A 531 12.29 -13.91 -16.10
C PHE A 531 13.47 -13.39 -15.26
N ASN A 532 13.32 -13.31 -13.95
CA ASN A 532 14.38 -12.86 -13.06
C ASN A 532 15.56 -13.84 -13.04
N SER A 533 16.73 -13.39 -13.46
CA SER A 533 17.97 -14.19 -13.59
C SER A 533 19.21 -13.50 -13.05
N GLU A 534 19.08 -12.24 -12.63
CA GLU A 534 20.16 -11.39 -12.14
C GLU A 534 19.82 -10.81 -10.77
N ARG A 535 20.83 -10.44 -10.01
CA ARG A 535 20.65 -9.72 -8.75
C ARG A 535 20.96 -8.25 -8.95
N GLN A 536 20.22 -7.38 -8.23
CA GLN A 536 20.52 -5.94 -8.17
C GLN A 536 21.74 -5.69 -7.30
N ASP A 537 22.64 -4.81 -7.77
CA ASP A 537 23.71 -4.24 -6.93
C ASP A 537 23.21 -2.94 -6.31
N HIS A 538 23.10 -2.91 -4.99
CA HIS A 538 22.64 -1.76 -4.23
C HIS A 538 23.79 -0.81 -3.81
N GLY A 539 25.05 -1.14 -4.12
CA GLY A 539 26.23 -0.31 -3.83
C GLY A 539 26.53 -0.18 -2.33
N LEU A 540 26.21 -1.21 -1.52
CA LEU A 540 26.34 -1.15 -0.07
C LEU A 540 27.76 -1.50 0.46
N ALA A 541 28.69 -1.89 -0.41
CA ALA A 541 30.01 -2.36 0.02
C ALA A 541 30.83 -1.27 0.74
N ASN A 542 30.70 -0.01 0.30
CA ASN A 542 31.50 1.13 0.74
C ASN A 542 30.67 2.26 1.33
N VAL A 543 29.51 1.96 1.95
CA VAL A 543 28.72 2.99 2.63
C VAL A 543 29.41 3.47 3.90
N PHE A 544 29.19 4.74 4.24
CA PHE A 544 29.82 5.40 5.39
C PHE A 544 29.58 4.65 6.71
N ASP A 545 28.41 4.08 6.88
CA ASP A 545 28.01 3.34 8.08
C ASP A 545 28.87 2.09 8.36
N ARG A 546 29.58 1.54 7.37
CA ARG A 546 30.53 0.42 7.62
C ARG A 546 31.61 0.83 8.59
N ASP A 547 32.16 2.04 8.47
CA ASP A 547 33.12 2.61 9.39
C ASP A 547 32.49 2.91 10.76
N LEU A 548 31.28 3.48 10.79
CA LEU A 548 30.57 3.73 12.05
C LEU A 548 30.28 2.44 12.82
N ILE A 549 29.84 1.37 12.15
CA ILE A 549 29.56 0.06 12.75
C ILE A 549 30.87 -0.53 13.35
N ALA A 550 31.97 -0.47 12.62
CA ALA A 550 33.27 -0.94 13.11
C ALA A 550 33.74 -0.15 14.36
N ALA A 551 33.55 1.17 14.35
CA ALA A 551 33.89 2.02 15.50
C ALA A 551 32.93 1.81 16.69
N ALA A 552 31.67 1.46 16.44
CA ALA A 552 30.67 1.22 17.46
C ALA A 552 30.68 -0.21 18.05
N GLU A 553 31.58 -1.08 17.60
CA GLU A 553 31.68 -2.48 18.05
C GLU A 553 31.67 -2.62 19.58
N PRO A 554 32.38 -1.78 20.39
CA PRO A 554 32.33 -1.89 21.84
C PRO A 554 30.92 -1.69 22.43
N ALA A 555 30.15 -0.75 21.89
CA ALA A 555 28.78 -0.50 22.34
C ALA A 555 27.85 -1.64 21.91
N LEU A 556 27.99 -2.10 20.67
CA LEU A 556 27.15 -3.15 20.10
C LEU A 556 27.34 -4.53 20.75
N ASN A 557 28.56 -4.87 21.19
CA ASN A 557 28.87 -6.21 21.69
C ASN A 557 29.07 -6.26 23.23
N ARG A 558 29.45 -5.15 23.86
CA ARG A 558 29.82 -5.11 25.29
C ARG A 558 29.02 -4.08 26.09
N GLY A 559 28.17 -3.29 25.43
CA GLY A 559 27.45 -2.19 26.08
C GLY A 559 28.34 -1.02 26.57
N THR A 560 29.56 -0.94 26.07
CA THR A 560 30.48 0.12 26.44
C THR A 560 30.23 1.35 25.58
N PRO A 561 29.86 2.52 26.14
CA PRO A 561 29.61 3.71 25.34
C PRO A 561 30.83 4.11 24.48
N VAL A 562 30.55 4.60 23.29
CA VAL A 562 31.57 5.08 22.34
C VAL A 562 31.26 6.48 21.83
N HIS A 563 32.34 7.25 21.62
CA HIS A 563 32.27 8.56 21.00
C HIS A 563 33.07 8.53 19.71
N ILE A 564 32.44 8.90 18.59
CA ILE A 564 33.02 8.80 17.24
C ILE A 564 33.01 10.18 16.59
N GLU A 565 34.17 10.65 16.09
CA GLU A 565 34.27 11.91 15.35
C GLU A 565 34.69 11.63 13.91
N ARG A 566 33.95 12.21 12.92
CA ARG A 566 34.23 12.04 11.48
C ARG A 566 33.86 13.29 10.70
N ASP A 567 34.46 13.43 9.52
CA ASP A 567 34.02 14.38 8.52
C ASP A 567 32.98 13.72 7.59
N VAL A 568 31.91 14.42 7.28
CA VAL A 568 30.84 13.96 6.38
C VAL A 568 30.75 14.82 5.14
N ARG A 569 30.37 14.21 4.01
CA ARG A 569 30.18 14.91 2.73
C ARG A 569 28.83 14.53 2.12
N ASN A 570 28.31 15.37 1.25
CA ASN A 570 27.02 15.21 0.57
C ASN A 570 26.84 13.87 -0.17
N VAL A 571 27.94 13.21 -0.53
CA VAL A 571 27.89 11.85 -1.13
C VAL A 571 27.60 10.74 -0.11
N HIS A 572 27.75 11.02 1.20
CA HIS A 572 27.45 10.07 2.26
C HIS A 572 25.95 10.16 2.60
N ARG A 573 25.16 9.28 1.96
CA ARG A 573 23.71 9.19 2.15
C ARG A 573 23.35 8.17 3.21
N SER A 574 22.19 8.33 3.85
CA SER A 574 21.61 7.40 4.83
C SER A 574 22.55 7.10 6.01
N VAL A 575 23.33 8.11 6.45
CA VAL A 575 24.26 7.97 7.57
C VAL A 575 23.49 7.67 8.86
N GLY A 576 23.93 6.68 9.62
CA GLY A 576 23.30 6.19 10.85
C GLY A 576 22.24 5.10 10.61
N THR A 577 21.80 4.89 9.37
CA THR A 577 20.69 3.97 9.02
C THR A 577 21.12 2.51 9.16
N MET A 578 22.27 2.12 8.60
CA MET A 578 22.77 0.73 8.69
C MET A 578 23.19 0.40 10.12
N LEU A 579 23.81 1.35 10.82
CA LEU A 579 24.14 1.24 12.24
C LEU A 579 22.89 0.97 13.07
N SER A 580 21.81 1.72 12.82
CA SER A 580 20.51 1.54 13.49
C SER A 580 19.88 0.16 13.21
N GLY A 581 20.02 -0.34 12.00
CA GLY A 581 19.64 -1.71 11.66
C GLY A 581 20.37 -2.76 12.50
N GLN A 582 21.67 -2.55 12.79
CA GLN A 582 22.45 -3.43 13.68
C GLN A 582 22.00 -3.34 15.14
N VAL A 583 21.66 -2.15 15.61
CA VAL A 583 21.11 -1.95 16.97
C VAL A 583 19.76 -2.66 17.10
N ALA A 584 18.83 -2.41 16.19
CA ALA A 584 17.49 -2.99 16.25
C ALA A 584 17.47 -4.52 16.13
N ARG A 585 18.37 -5.12 15.33
CA ARG A 585 18.51 -6.59 15.25
C ARG A 585 18.95 -7.23 16.55
N ARG A 586 19.79 -6.56 17.33
CA ARG A 586 20.36 -7.10 18.58
C ARG A 586 19.53 -6.79 19.80
N PHE A 587 18.93 -5.58 19.84
CA PHE A 587 18.29 -5.03 21.02
C PHE A 587 16.80 -4.71 20.82
N GLY A 588 16.23 -4.99 19.63
CA GLY A 588 14.84 -4.66 19.32
C GLY A 588 14.58 -3.16 19.31
N HIS A 589 13.32 -2.80 19.56
CA HIS A 589 12.90 -1.39 19.60
C HIS A 589 13.46 -0.63 20.81
N GLU A 590 13.68 -1.31 21.94
CA GLU A 590 14.25 -0.69 23.14
C GLU A 590 15.67 -0.17 22.92
N GLY A 591 16.38 -0.76 21.94
CA GLY A 591 17.72 -0.33 21.55
C GLY A 591 18.76 -0.37 22.69
N LEU A 592 19.63 0.61 22.70
CA LEU A 592 20.67 0.81 23.70
C LEU A 592 20.29 1.97 24.64
N PRO A 593 20.90 2.08 25.87
CA PRO A 593 20.77 3.27 26.68
C PRO A 593 21.15 4.53 25.89
N GLN A 594 20.56 5.67 26.25
CA GLN A 594 20.81 6.95 25.60
C GLN A 594 22.31 7.26 25.52
N ASP A 595 22.76 7.83 24.39
CA ASP A 595 24.13 8.21 24.09
C ASP A 595 25.17 7.06 24.18
N SER A 596 24.72 5.79 24.11
CA SER A 596 25.64 4.65 24.02
C SER A 596 26.53 4.70 22.78
N ILE A 597 26.03 5.25 21.68
CA ILE A 597 26.77 5.53 20.45
C ILE A 597 26.55 7.00 20.10
N PHE A 598 27.54 7.82 20.39
CA PHE A 598 27.54 9.24 20.10
C PHE A 598 28.47 9.52 18.91
N VAL A 599 27.90 10.03 17.81
CA VAL A 599 28.64 10.32 16.57
C VAL A 599 28.61 11.82 16.30
N ARG A 600 29.76 12.48 16.36
CA ARG A 600 29.94 13.88 16.00
C ARG A 600 30.49 13.98 14.58
N LEU A 601 29.80 14.72 13.72
CA LEU A 601 30.10 14.89 12.31
C LEU A 601 30.34 16.36 11.97
N LYS A 602 31.24 16.63 11.03
CA LYS A 602 31.52 17.97 10.50
C LYS A 602 31.36 17.94 8.97
N GLY A 603 30.64 18.91 8.40
CA GLY A 603 30.48 19.08 6.96
C GLY A 603 29.04 19.06 6.49
N THR A 604 28.80 18.66 5.26
CA THR A 604 27.45 18.57 4.66
C THR A 604 27.04 17.11 4.51
N ALA A 605 26.00 16.69 5.22
CA ALA A 605 25.48 15.33 5.09
C ALA A 605 24.59 15.18 3.85
N GLY A 606 24.62 13.99 3.23
CA GLY A 606 23.74 13.63 2.12
C GLY A 606 22.30 13.35 2.54
N GLN A 607 21.46 12.96 1.58
CA GLN A 607 20.05 12.64 1.82
C GLN A 607 19.87 11.55 2.88
N SER A 608 18.75 11.62 3.63
CA SER A 608 18.36 10.62 4.63
C SER A 608 19.35 10.48 5.82
N PHE A 609 20.02 11.58 6.18
CA PHE A 609 20.85 11.61 7.40
C PHE A 609 20.01 11.28 8.62
N GLY A 610 20.41 10.31 9.44
CA GLY A 610 19.68 9.87 10.62
C GLY A 610 18.33 9.16 10.32
N ALA A 611 18.11 8.71 9.07
CA ALA A 611 16.91 7.96 8.75
C ALA A 611 16.82 6.67 9.57
N PHE A 612 15.63 6.39 10.12
CA PHE A 612 15.33 5.21 10.96
C PHE A 612 16.26 5.06 12.16
N LEU A 613 16.79 6.17 12.70
CA LEU A 613 17.77 6.15 13.77
C LEU A 613 17.21 5.49 15.04
N ALA A 614 17.91 4.47 15.55
CA ALA A 614 17.47 3.64 16.66
C ALA A 614 17.84 4.25 18.03
N HIS A 615 17.12 3.84 19.06
CA HIS A 615 17.39 4.18 20.44
C HIS A 615 18.86 3.93 20.82
N GLY A 616 19.46 4.90 21.55
CA GLY A 616 20.86 4.85 22.04
C GLY A 616 21.88 5.37 21.04
N VAL A 617 21.45 5.73 19.80
CA VAL A 617 22.32 6.37 18.80
C VAL A 617 22.02 7.86 18.75
N THR A 618 23.04 8.70 18.94
CA THR A 618 22.98 10.15 18.78
C THR A 618 23.90 10.57 17.65
N LEU A 619 23.34 11.30 16.66
CA LEU A 619 24.08 11.94 15.58
C LEU A 619 24.08 13.46 15.80
N GLU A 620 25.23 14.05 15.96
CA GLU A 620 25.42 15.49 16.01
C GLU A 620 26.19 15.94 14.76
N LEU A 621 25.57 16.84 13.97
CA LEU A 621 26.15 17.39 12.76
C LEU A 621 26.44 18.89 12.95
N SER A 622 27.71 19.28 12.85
CA SER A 622 28.11 20.68 12.70
C SER A 622 28.23 20.99 11.20
N GLY A 623 27.17 21.57 10.62
CA GLY A 623 27.05 21.81 9.20
C GLY A 623 25.62 21.73 8.69
N ASP A 624 25.43 21.26 7.45
CA ASP A 624 24.13 21.21 6.80
C ASP A 624 23.72 19.77 6.47
N GLY A 625 22.44 19.46 6.62
CA GLY A 625 21.81 18.22 6.15
C GLY A 625 21.01 18.43 4.86
N ASN A 626 20.99 17.43 3.98
CA ASN A 626 20.18 17.43 2.78
C ASN A 626 18.72 17.06 3.09
N ASP A 627 17.91 16.66 2.11
CA ASP A 627 16.51 16.22 2.29
C ASP A 627 16.40 14.95 3.14
N TYR A 628 15.22 14.75 3.74
CA TYR A 628 14.80 13.52 4.45
C TYR A 628 15.57 13.24 5.76
N VAL A 629 16.14 14.26 6.38
CA VAL A 629 16.82 14.11 7.68
C VAL A 629 15.85 13.53 8.71
N GLY A 630 16.27 12.49 9.43
CA GLY A 630 15.48 11.86 10.48
C GLY A 630 14.18 11.18 10.04
N LYS A 631 13.97 10.92 8.74
CA LYS A 631 12.76 10.20 8.32
C LYS A 631 12.67 8.83 8.99
N GLY A 632 11.47 8.48 9.49
CA GLY A 632 11.27 7.22 10.21
C GLY A 632 12.06 7.11 11.51
N LEU A 633 12.51 8.22 12.10
CA LEU A 633 13.22 8.26 13.38
C LEU A 633 12.55 7.33 14.40
N SER A 634 13.31 6.39 14.97
CA SER A 634 12.80 5.25 15.75
C SER A 634 13.40 5.20 17.16
N GLY A 635 13.65 6.38 17.78
CA GLY A 635 14.09 6.50 19.15
C GLY A 635 15.47 7.12 19.35
N GLY A 636 16.26 7.29 18.30
CA GLY A 636 17.54 7.97 18.36
C GLY A 636 17.43 9.49 18.47
N ARG A 637 18.58 10.16 18.54
CA ARG A 637 18.67 11.62 18.63
C ARG A 637 19.42 12.20 17.43
N VAL A 638 18.85 13.21 16.77
CA VAL A 638 19.48 13.96 15.69
C VAL A 638 19.67 15.42 16.12
N ILE A 639 20.89 15.93 16.04
CA ILE A 639 21.22 17.32 16.35
C ILE A 639 21.93 17.89 15.12
N VAL A 640 21.42 19.00 14.57
CA VAL A 640 22.07 19.75 13.49
C VAL A 640 22.26 21.17 13.95
N ARG A 641 23.53 21.59 14.00
CA ARG A 641 23.89 22.96 14.39
C ARG A 641 24.80 23.60 13.35
N GLN A 642 24.75 24.92 13.30
CA GLN A 642 25.65 25.65 12.46
C GLN A 642 27.11 25.49 12.93
N PRO A 643 28.10 25.52 12.02
CA PRO A 643 29.50 25.60 12.41
C PRO A 643 29.74 26.87 13.24
N GLU A 644 30.48 26.78 14.32
CA GLU A 644 30.84 27.92 15.19
C GLU A 644 31.46 29.10 14.39
N SER A 645 32.10 28.81 13.27
CA SER A 645 32.68 29.80 12.36
C SER A 645 31.65 30.50 11.44
N ALA A 646 30.40 30.07 11.39
CA ALA A 646 29.42 30.57 10.42
C ALA A 646 28.97 32.02 10.72
N ASN A 647 28.94 32.43 12.00
CA ASN A 647 28.50 33.76 12.47
C ASN A 647 27.23 34.25 11.76
N ARG A 648 26.23 33.41 11.67
CA ARG A 648 24.93 33.65 11.00
C ARG A 648 23.81 33.53 12.02
N ASP A 649 22.74 34.26 11.79
CA ASP A 649 21.51 34.12 12.57
C ASP A 649 20.82 32.79 12.26
N PRO A 650 20.64 31.87 13.23
CA PRO A 650 19.98 30.60 13.00
C PRO A 650 18.56 30.75 12.41
N ALA A 651 17.81 31.77 12.84
CA ALA A 651 16.46 31.99 12.37
C ALA A 651 16.35 32.36 10.87
N GLN A 652 17.47 32.72 10.24
CA GLN A 652 17.53 33.11 8.83
C GLN A 652 18.34 32.14 7.95
N ASN A 653 18.85 31.04 8.54
CA ASN A 653 19.71 30.11 7.83
C ASN A 653 19.09 28.71 7.74
N ILE A 654 18.90 28.20 6.51
CA ILE A 654 18.42 26.84 6.29
C ILE A 654 19.56 25.85 6.56
N VAL A 655 19.35 24.93 7.51
CA VAL A 655 20.36 23.92 7.87
C VAL A 655 19.97 22.51 7.47
N VAL A 656 18.71 22.26 7.13
CA VAL A 656 18.22 20.97 6.63
C VAL A 656 17.22 21.18 5.49
N GLY A 657 17.21 20.23 4.56
CA GLY A 657 16.34 20.28 3.37
C GLY A 657 14.87 19.99 3.67
N ASN A 658 14.20 19.37 2.70
CA ASN A 658 12.76 19.10 2.72
C ASN A 658 12.42 17.76 3.40
N THR A 659 11.16 17.64 3.85
CA THR A 659 10.56 16.37 4.33
C THR A 659 11.35 15.76 5.51
N VAL A 660 11.82 16.61 6.38
CA VAL A 660 12.54 16.25 7.61
C VAL A 660 11.57 15.58 8.59
N LEU A 661 12.00 14.49 9.27
CA LEU A 661 11.21 13.71 10.23
C LEU A 661 9.95 13.05 9.64
N TYR A 662 9.87 12.83 8.34
CA TYR A 662 8.72 12.16 7.73
C TYR A 662 8.48 10.78 8.34
N GLY A 663 7.29 10.60 8.95
CA GLY A 663 6.92 9.34 9.57
C GLY A 663 7.77 8.96 10.78
N ALA A 664 8.39 9.92 11.47
CA ALA A 664 9.11 9.69 12.72
C ALA A 664 8.18 9.13 13.80
N ILE A 665 8.63 8.11 14.53
CA ILE A 665 7.80 7.34 15.47
C ILE A 665 8.20 7.61 16.93
N ALA A 666 9.46 7.84 17.17
CA ALA A 666 10.01 8.13 18.50
C ALA A 666 11.39 8.78 18.35
N GLY A 667 11.92 9.39 19.42
CA GLY A 667 13.23 10.01 19.44
C GLY A 667 13.17 11.53 19.51
N GLU A 668 14.31 12.15 19.36
CA GLU A 668 14.49 13.59 19.53
C GLU A 668 15.24 14.19 18.34
N ALA A 669 14.87 15.41 17.95
CA ALA A 669 15.53 16.12 16.85
C ALA A 669 15.62 17.62 17.13
N TYR A 670 16.82 18.18 17.06
CA TYR A 670 17.11 19.57 17.38
C TYR A 670 17.86 20.24 16.22
N PHE A 671 17.30 21.34 15.71
CA PHE A 671 17.82 22.03 14.54
C PHE A 671 18.08 23.50 14.85
N GLU A 672 19.33 23.89 14.97
CA GLU A 672 19.77 25.28 15.10
C GLU A 672 19.75 25.95 13.71
N GLY A 673 18.55 26.19 13.18
CA GLY A 673 18.31 26.78 11.89
C GLY A 673 16.94 26.39 11.34
N VAL A 674 16.65 26.87 10.12
CA VAL A 674 15.37 26.67 9.44
C VAL A 674 15.37 25.35 8.67
N ALA A 675 14.25 24.65 8.68
CA ALA A 675 13.98 23.48 7.83
C ALA A 675 13.24 23.89 6.55
N GLY A 676 13.39 23.11 5.50
CA GLY A 676 12.64 23.26 4.25
C GLY A 676 11.15 22.88 4.39
N GLU A 677 10.53 22.53 3.26
CA GLU A 677 9.12 22.15 3.17
C GLU A 677 8.82 20.83 3.88
N ARG A 678 7.58 20.68 4.41
CA ARG A 678 7.06 19.41 4.97
C ARG A 678 7.82 18.90 6.20
N PHE A 679 8.26 19.81 7.07
CA PHE A 679 8.87 19.42 8.34
C PHE A 679 7.86 18.66 9.22
N ALA A 680 8.28 17.55 9.85
CA ALA A 680 7.49 16.70 10.75
C ALA A 680 6.17 16.17 10.15
N VAL A 681 6.06 16.08 8.82
CA VAL A 681 4.91 15.47 8.17
C VAL A 681 4.77 14.02 8.64
N ARG A 682 3.55 13.62 9.03
CA ARG A 682 3.30 12.27 9.58
C ARG A 682 4.14 11.91 10.81
N ASN A 683 4.64 12.86 11.57
CA ASN A 683 5.25 12.57 12.87
C ASN A 683 4.21 11.88 13.77
N SER A 684 4.60 10.78 14.43
CA SER A 684 3.72 9.93 15.25
C SER A 684 4.20 9.83 16.70
N GLY A 685 5.37 10.43 17.07
CA GLY A 685 5.85 10.30 18.44
C GLY A 685 7.20 10.96 18.73
N ALA A 686 7.90 11.48 17.72
CA ALA A 686 9.17 12.16 17.94
C ALA A 686 8.97 13.57 18.52
N VAL A 687 9.95 14.02 19.31
CA VAL A 687 10.06 15.39 19.83
C VAL A 687 11.02 16.18 18.94
N ALA A 688 10.62 17.36 18.49
CA ALA A 688 11.45 18.17 17.61
C ALA A 688 11.40 19.65 17.95
N VAL A 689 12.57 20.33 17.84
CA VAL A 689 12.69 21.78 17.94
C VAL A 689 13.40 22.32 16.70
N VAL A 690 12.88 23.40 16.12
CA VAL A 690 13.41 24.01 14.88
C VAL A 690 13.19 25.52 14.91
N GLU A 691 14.14 26.30 14.35
CA GLU A 691 14.06 27.78 14.32
C GLU A 691 13.00 28.32 13.35
N GLY A 692 12.59 27.53 12.36
CA GLY A 692 11.54 27.85 11.39
C GLY A 692 11.32 26.71 10.41
N ALA A 693 10.21 26.74 9.66
CA ALA A 693 9.87 25.70 8.70
C ALA A 693 9.13 26.28 7.48
N GLY A 694 9.27 25.60 6.33
CA GLY A 694 8.54 25.93 5.11
C GLY A 694 7.06 25.52 5.13
N ASP A 695 6.44 25.44 3.95
CA ASP A 695 5.04 25.02 3.79
C ASP A 695 4.79 23.59 4.28
N HIS A 696 3.54 23.28 4.71
CA HIS A 696 3.09 21.95 5.12
C HIS A 696 3.77 21.37 6.38
N CYS A 697 4.27 22.20 7.27
CA CYS A 697 4.82 21.76 8.56
C CYS A 697 3.74 21.04 9.40
N CYS A 698 4.10 19.92 10.05
CA CYS A 698 3.19 19.07 10.85
C CYS A 698 1.97 18.50 10.10
N GLU A 699 1.99 18.49 8.77
CA GLU A 699 0.89 17.92 7.97
C GLU A 699 0.67 16.45 8.31
N TYR A 700 -0.61 16.05 8.56
CA TYR A 700 -1.00 14.69 8.96
C TYR A 700 -0.29 14.13 10.21
N MET A 701 0.23 14.94 11.09
CA MET A 701 0.82 14.49 12.35
C MET A 701 -0.19 13.72 13.20
N THR A 702 0.22 12.62 13.82
CA THR A 702 -0.64 11.73 14.62
C THR A 702 -0.17 11.59 16.07
N GLY A 703 1.00 12.12 16.41
CA GLY A 703 1.58 12.08 17.76
C GLY A 703 2.90 12.83 17.84
N GLY A 704 3.52 12.86 19.02
CA GLY A 704 4.76 13.57 19.25
C GLY A 704 4.59 15.06 19.60
N VAL A 705 5.71 15.77 19.73
CA VAL A 705 5.74 17.18 20.09
C VAL A 705 6.67 17.92 19.14
N VAL A 706 6.21 18.99 18.53
CA VAL A 706 6.99 19.85 17.64
C VAL A 706 6.98 21.28 18.20
N CYS A 707 8.16 21.91 18.30
CA CYS A 707 8.30 23.31 18.69
C CYS A 707 8.96 24.07 17.54
N VAL A 708 8.28 25.09 17.00
CA VAL A 708 8.79 26.00 15.97
C VAL A 708 9.00 27.37 16.59
N LEU A 709 10.26 27.82 16.61
CA LEU A 709 10.68 29.04 17.30
C LEU A 709 10.59 30.29 16.41
N GLY A 710 10.14 30.17 15.17
CA GLY A 710 10.04 31.27 14.21
C GLY A 710 9.03 31.01 13.10
N PRO A 711 9.24 31.61 11.92
CA PRO A 711 8.21 31.62 10.87
C PRO A 711 7.91 30.23 10.29
N VAL A 712 6.66 30.05 9.89
CA VAL A 712 6.19 28.86 9.15
C VAL A 712 5.54 29.28 7.83
N GLY A 713 5.51 28.33 6.87
CA GLY A 713 4.80 28.52 5.62
C GLY A 713 3.30 28.23 5.70
N ARG A 714 2.65 28.08 4.55
CA ARG A 714 1.21 27.78 4.44
C ARG A 714 0.89 26.33 4.80
N ASN A 715 -0.38 26.08 5.08
CA ASN A 715 -0.94 24.75 5.37
C ASN A 715 -0.29 24.07 6.60
N PHE A 716 0.10 24.87 7.58
CA PHE A 716 0.58 24.31 8.84
C PHE A 716 -0.47 23.40 9.46
N ALA A 717 -0.04 22.25 9.98
CA ALA A 717 -0.87 21.26 10.66
C ALA A 717 -2.07 20.73 9.86
N ALA A 718 -2.09 20.87 8.54
CA ALA A 718 -3.18 20.39 7.70
C ALA A 718 -3.38 18.88 7.89
N GLY A 719 -4.60 18.45 8.25
CA GLY A 719 -4.93 17.04 8.51
C GLY A 719 -4.28 16.42 9.75
N MET A 720 -3.72 17.23 10.65
CA MET A 720 -3.22 16.78 11.95
C MET A 720 -4.36 16.14 12.75
N SER A 721 -4.12 14.96 13.33
CA SER A 721 -5.12 14.18 14.08
C SER A 721 -4.64 13.77 15.49
N GLY A 722 -3.43 14.16 15.89
CA GLY A 722 -2.86 13.92 17.20
C GLY A 722 -1.48 14.54 17.35
N GLY A 723 -0.97 14.57 18.58
CA GLY A 723 0.26 15.27 18.92
C GLY A 723 0.07 16.74 19.26
N ILE A 724 1.16 17.44 19.59
CA ILE A 724 1.19 18.85 19.99
C ILE A 724 2.21 19.59 19.12
N ALA A 725 1.82 20.75 18.59
CA ALA A 725 2.71 21.65 17.89
C ALA A 725 2.70 23.03 18.57
N TYR A 726 3.84 23.45 19.13
CA TYR A 726 4.04 24.79 19.66
C TYR A 726 4.63 25.69 18.56
N VAL A 727 4.13 26.91 18.45
CA VAL A 727 4.61 27.89 17.47
C VAL A 727 4.80 29.23 18.17
N LEU A 728 5.96 29.86 17.95
CA LEU A 728 6.19 31.23 18.37
C LEU A 728 5.65 32.17 17.26
N ASP A 729 4.60 32.92 17.54
CA ASP A 729 3.96 33.88 16.64
C ASP A 729 4.29 35.33 17.04
N GLU A 730 5.52 35.78 16.74
CA GLU A 730 5.97 37.11 17.08
C GLU A 730 5.26 38.22 16.29
N ASP A 731 4.86 37.91 15.04
CA ASP A 731 4.27 38.90 14.12
C ASP A 731 2.73 38.85 14.05
N GLY A 732 2.10 37.93 14.79
CA GLY A 732 0.65 37.76 14.82
C GLY A 732 0.05 37.28 13.48
N THR A 733 0.85 36.73 12.59
CA THR A 733 0.39 36.30 11.23
C THR A 733 0.14 34.80 11.12
N PHE A 734 0.45 33.99 12.12
CA PHE A 734 0.38 32.54 12.07
C PHE A 734 -1.00 32.00 11.69
N GLU A 735 -2.07 32.56 12.29
CA GLU A 735 -3.43 32.09 12.03
C GLU A 735 -3.81 32.14 10.54
N SER A 736 -3.26 33.11 9.80
CA SER A 736 -3.48 33.23 8.34
C SER A 736 -2.83 32.10 7.52
N ARG A 737 -1.90 31.34 8.10
CA ARG A 737 -1.12 30.26 7.49
C ARG A 737 -1.58 28.87 7.92
N CYS A 738 -2.49 28.79 8.91
CA CYS A 738 -3.01 27.56 9.48
C CYS A 738 -4.44 27.28 8.99
N ASN A 739 -4.75 26.01 8.75
CA ASN A 739 -6.11 25.60 8.41
C ASN A 739 -6.93 25.36 9.69
N MET A 740 -7.57 26.42 10.19
CA MET A 740 -8.37 26.40 11.43
C MET A 740 -9.58 25.47 11.40
N ALA A 741 -9.98 24.94 10.23
CA ALA A 741 -11.08 23.98 10.13
C ALA A 741 -10.74 22.58 10.70
N MET A 742 -9.45 22.29 10.91
CA MET A 742 -8.96 20.95 11.29
C MET A 742 -8.17 20.94 12.59
N VAL A 743 -7.80 22.09 13.15
CA VAL A 743 -7.01 22.24 14.38
C VAL A 743 -7.55 23.38 15.21
N SER A 744 -7.28 23.35 16.54
CA SER A 744 -7.52 24.49 17.44
C SER A 744 -6.18 25.08 17.88
N LEU A 745 -6.14 26.40 18.01
CA LEU A 745 -5.01 27.14 18.55
C LEU A 745 -5.35 27.60 19.96
N GLU A 746 -4.47 27.32 20.91
CA GLU A 746 -4.62 27.73 22.31
C GLU A 746 -3.33 28.44 22.75
N PRO A 747 -3.44 29.60 23.44
CA PRO A 747 -2.27 30.27 23.98
C PRO A 747 -1.64 29.44 25.10
N VAL A 748 -0.31 29.35 25.12
CA VAL A 748 0.43 28.79 26.24
C VAL A 748 0.37 29.81 27.38
N VAL A 749 -0.31 29.46 28.49
CA VAL A 749 -0.50 30.35 29.66
C VAL A 749 0.24 29.79 30.87
N GLU A 750 0.70 30.69 31.77
CA GLU A 750 1.26 30.30 33.05
C GLU A 750 0.17 29.75 33.98
N GLU A 751 0.50 28.82 34.88
CA GLU A 751 -0.45 28.09 35.73
C GLU A 751 -1.41 28.97 36.56
N GLU A 752 -0.98 30.19 36.96
CA GLU A 752 -1.80 31.11 37.73
C GLU A 752 -3.05 31.61 37.01
N MET A 753 -3.10 31.55 35.67
CA MET A 753 -4.25 31.97 34.84
C MET A 753 -5.27 30.86 34.57
N LEU A 754 -4.95 29.60 34.83
CA LEU A 754 -5.79 28.45 34.54
C LEU A 754 -6.94 28.23 35.52
N SER A 755 -6.87 28.83 36.72
CA SER A 755 -7.89 28.67 37.76
C SER A 755 -9.24 29.35 37.50
N GLU A 756 -9.36 30.20 36.46
CA GLU A 756 -10.56 30.98 36.15
C GLU A 756 -11.30 30.60 34.85
N ARG A 757 -10.83 29.62 34.07
CA ARG A 757 -11.53 29.15 32.87
C ARG A 757 -12.40 27.95 33.17
N GLU A 758 -13.71 28.18 33.26
CA GLU A 758 -14.73 27.12 33.21
C GLU A 758 -14.57 26.29 31.92
N TYR A 759 -14.37 25.00 32.08
CA TYR A 759 -14.40 24.02 31.00
C TYR A 759 -15.84 23.92 30.46
N GLY A 760 -16.17 24.76 29.50
CA GLY A 760 -17.44 24.74 28.80
C GLY A 760 -17.29 24.30 27.35
N HIS A 761 -17.10 23.00 27.09
CA HIS A 761 -17.52 22.36 25.83
C HIS A 761 -17.78 20.89 26.07
N GLY A 762 -18.99 20.58 26.52
CA GLY A 762 -19.58 19.25 26.48
C GLY A 762 -19.97 18.93 25.05
N GLY A 763 -19.20 18.13 24.37
CA GLY A 763 -19.56 17.50 23.13
C GLY A 763 -18.85 16.14 23.05
N ASP A 764 -19.63 15.08 22.92
CA ASP A 764 -19.36 13.67 22.56
C ASP A 764 -17.90 13.09 22.60
N LEU A 765 -16.98 13.69 23.33
CA LEU A 765 -15.60 13.25 23.52
C LEU A 765 -15.48 12.10 24.54
N GLU A 766 -16.50 11.90 25.38
CA GLU A 766 -16.53 10.82 26.38
C GLU A 766 -16.52 9.40 25.78
N THR A 767 -16.99 9.24 24.56
CA THR A 767 -17.06 7.94 23.89
C THR A 767 -15.76 7.51 23.21
N SER A 768 -14.76 8.39 23.10
CA SER A 768 -13.52 8.11 22.34
C SER A 768 -12.27 7.90 23.17
N GLY A 769 -12.33 7.93 24.49
CA GLY A 769 -11.17 7.73 25.35
C GLY A 769 -10.13 8.86 25.31
N LEU A 770 -10.46 9.99 24.69
CA LEU A 770 -9.58 11.18 24.58
C LEU A 770 -9.54 12.01 25.86
N VAL A 771 -10.54 11.86 26.76
CA VAL A 771 -10.68 12.68 27.96
C VAL A 771 -9.53 12.51 28.96
N GLU A 772 -8.98 11.31 29.10
CA GLU A 772 -7.84 11.08 30.01
C GLU A 772 -6.51 11.67 29.51
N ILE A 773 -6.36 11.83 28.22
CA ILE A 773 -5.16 12.42 27.60
C ILE A 773 -5.24 13.95 27.64
N MET A 774 -6.43 14.52 27.46
CA MET A 774 -6.63 15.97 27.46
C MET A 774 -6.70 16.61 28.86
N SER A 775 -7.14 15.88 29.88
CA SER A 775 -7.20 16.41 31.26
C SER A 775 -5.82 16.66 31.90
N ASN A 776 -4.74 16.08 31.33
CA ASN A 776 -3.36 16.30 31.78
C ASN A 776 -2.57 17.29 30.91
N LEU A 777 -3.14 17.84 29.84
CA LEU A 777 -2.44 18.71 28.90
C LEU A 777 -2.30 20.16 29.37
N GLY A 778 -3.20 20.65 30.24
CA GLY A 778 -3.23 22.06 30.63
C GLY A 778 -2.20 22.48 31.71
N SER A 779 -1.79 21.57 32.58
CA SER A 779 -0.98 21.93 33.78
C SER A 779 0.55 21.75 33.58
N GLY A 780 1.04 21.55 32.39
CA GLY A 780 2.45 21.29 32.16
C GLY A 780 3.03 21.85 30.87
N ASP A 781 2.23 22.61 30.09
CA ASP A 781 2.70 23.09 28.78
C ASP A 781 3.83 24.09 28.85
N ALA A 782 3.75 25.05 29.81
CA ALA A 782 4.81 26.01 30.03
C ALA A 782 6.11 25.34 30.52
N ASP A 783 6.02 24.35 31.42
CA ASP A 783 7.17 23.59 31.91
C ASP A 783 7.73 22.67 30.84
N ARG A 784 6.88 22.05 30.05
CA ARG A 784 7.29 21.24 28.91
C ARG A 784 8.01 22.08 27.85
N LEU A 785 7.48 23.26 27.53
CA LEU A 785 8.08 24.17 26.57
C LEU A 785 9.44 24.70 27.09
N LYS A 786 9.53 25.06 28.35
CA LYS A 786 10.82 25.44 29.00
C LYS A 786 11.84 24.31 28.92
N ALA A 787 11.45 23.07 29.21
CA ALA A 787 12.34 21.90 29.12
C ALA A 787 12.75 21.57 27.69
N LEU A 788 11.94 21.89 26.69
CA LEU A 788 12.24 21.65 25.27
C LEU A 788 13.24 22.70 24.71
N ILE A 789 13.16 23.95 25.21
CA ILE A 789 14.00 25.05 24.73
C ILE A 789 15.36 25.09 25.49
N ALA A 790 15.40 24.67 26.76
CA ALA A 790 16.63 24.54 27.55
C ALA A 790 17.51 23.37 27.11
#